data_b5de6cf42f1687a571f4a6300a1acb28
#
_entry.id   b5de6cf42f1687a571f4a6300a1acb28
#
_cell.length_a   1.000
_cell.length_b   1.000
_cell.length_c   1.000
_cell.angle_alpha   90.00
_cell.angle_beta   90.00
_cell.angle_gamma   90.00
#
_symmetry.space_group_name_H-M   'P 1'
#
loop_
_entity.id
_entity.type
_entity.pdbx_description
1 polymer ?
#
loop_
_entity_poly.entity_id
_entity_poly.type
_entity_poly.pdbx_seq_one_letter_code
_entity_poly.pdbx_strand_id
1 'polypeptide(L)'
;MHQPVEWQEWGPAAFEQAQREDKPILLDIGAVWCHWCHVMDRESYEDPATAKVINDHFVAVKVDRDERPDVDTRYQAAVSSISGQGGWPLTAFLTPEGMPFFGGTYFPPKDQHGRPSLQRVLLTMAEAFQNKREDVNDSAGSVMQAIEHNESFNGSAPDPGAELVAKLVRSTLKQFDGRNGGFGSQPKFPHPAAIDLLIDISSRVPPEPKANDAAKLAAMVTLEKMSKGGICDHLAGGFHRYSVDERWVVPHFEKMAYDNSELLKNYVHAYQTFVEPECARVARETMRWMDEWLSDRDRGGFYASQDADYSLEDDGDYFTWTRDEAAAVLTKEELAVAGLYFDIGELGDMHHNPLKNVLHITLPLSSAARSAGVTEADAAALLSEAKRKLYAARLARPTPYVDKTVYTAWNGMCISAYLEAARVLGVPQARQFALKSLDRVLAEAWSARSSSDAGAMAHVVAYGEQGGSAAHVAGVLEDYVFIGHAALDAWESTGELRYYSVAEEIAASAIAKFYDEAGHGFFDTERAAEGETRLGALTTRRKPLQDSPTPAGNPVAASLLLRLEALNGNAEYGVKAKRTLEAFAGIVEHFGLYAASYGLALQRMILPPVQVCVFSQRDGGEDDLARELEAAALARFAVNKTVVRLRRDQVAALPKVLAETLPHLPELRAEDSFAVVCSGNTCQPPVRDVDSLIAVLNGAL
;
A
#
# COMPACT_ATOMS: atom_id res chain seq x y z
N MET A 1 16.47 -19.82 -11.67
CA MET A 1 16.56 -21.13 -11.01
C MET A 1 16.29 -22.21 -12.04
N HIS A 2 17.10 -23.26 -12.07
CA HIS A 2 16.87 -24.38 -12.99
C HIS A 2 16.16 -25.50 -12.23
N GLN A 3 14.86 -25.36 -12.01
CA GLN A 3 14.04 -26.43 -11.45
C GLN A 3 13.77 -27.48 -12.54
N PRO A 4 13.73 -28.77 -12.19
CA PRO A 4 13.42 -29.85 -13.14
C PRO A 4 11.93 -29.92 -13.54
N VAL A 5 11.06 -29.10 -12.94
CA VAL A 5 9.63 -28.97 -13.32
C VAL A 5 9.54 -28.13 -14.58
N GLU A 6 8.73 -28.56 -15.53
CA GLU A 6 8.46 -27.87 -16.81
C GLU A 6 7.41 -26.77 -16.61
N TRP A 7 7.79 -25.69 -15.91
CA TRP A 7 6.92 -24.57 -15.62
C TRP A 7 6.52 -23.78 -16.87
N GLN A 8 5.28 -23.40 -16.94
CA GLN A 8 4.72 -22.50 -17.94
C GLN A 8 4.19 -21.22 -17.29
N GLU A 9 4.10 -20.18 -18.08
CA GLU A 9 3.43 -18.94 -17.69
C GLU A 9 1.89 -19.14 -17.78
N TRP A 10 1.15 -18.34 -17.00
CA TRP A 10 -0.29 -18.27 -17.10
C TRP A 10 -0.70 -17.69 -18.46
N GLY A 11 -1.31 -18.50 -19.30
CA GLY A 11 -1.70 -18.08 -20.63
C GLY A 11 -2.36 -19.18 -21.45
N PRO A 12 -2.88 -18.86 -22.66
CA PRO A 12 -3.60 -19.80 -23.51
C PRO A 12 -2.82 -21.09 -23.81
N ALA A 13 -1.51 -20.99 -23.99
CA ALA A 13 -0.66 -22.15 -24.34
C ALA A 13 -0.71 -23.27 -23.29
N ALA A 14 -0.66 -22.92 -22.00
CA ALA A 14 -0.75 -23.88 -20.90
C ALA A 14 -2.11 -24.57 -20.85
N PHE A 15 -3.19 -23.82 -21.05
CA PHE A 15 -4.56 -24.35 -21.05
C PHE A 15 -4.84 -25.23 -22.29
N GLU A 16 -4.39 -24.81 -23.46
CA GLU A 16 -4.48 -25.63 -24.67
C GLU A 16 -3.70 -26.95 -24.53
N GLN A 17 -2.55 -26.93 -23.89
CA GLN A 17 -1.79 -28.13 -23.58
C GLN A 17 -2.56 -29.03 -22.63
N ALA A 18 -3.10 -28.49 -21.53
CA ALA A 18 -3.86 -29.25 -20.54
C ALA A 18 -5.10 -29.94 -21.19
N GLN A 19 -5.81 -29.23 -22.05
CA GLN A 19 -6.94 -29.77 -22.79
C GLN A 19 -6.52 -30.85 -23.80
N ARG A 20 -5.45 -30.61 -24.57
CA ARG A 20 -4.95 -31.57 -25.57
C ARG A 20 -4.44 -32.87 -24.95
N GLU A 21 -3.76 -32.78 -23.78
CA GLU A 21 -3.19 -33.92 -23.12
C GLU A 21 -4.14 -34.55 -22.09
N ASP A 22 -5.31 -33.97 -21.88
CA ASP A 22 -6.29 -34.31 -20.82
C ASP A 22 -5.63 -34.44 -19.44
N LYS A 23 -4.80 -33.41 -19.09
CA LYS A 23 -4.12 -33.32 -17.81
C LYS A 23 -4.67 -32.18 -16.95
N PRO A 24 -4.76 -32.33 -15.63
CA PRO A 24 -5.08 -31.24 -14.73
C PRO A 24 -3.91 -30.24 -14.70
N ILE A 25 -4.20 -28.98 -14.35
CA ILE A 25 -3.20 -27.95 -14.16
C ILE A 25 -2.77 -27.93 -12.70
N LEU A 26 -1.46 -27.95 -12.43
CA LEU A 26 -0.88 -27.59 -11.15
C LEU A 26 -0.53 -26.11 -11.20
N LEU A 27 -1.24 -25.29 -10.44
CA LEU A 27 -0.99 -23.86 -10.32
C LEU A 27 -0.23 -23.59 -9.03
N ASP A 28 0.95 -22.99 -9.15
CA ASP A 28 1.75 -22.46 -8.04
C ASP A 28 1.78 -20.93 -8.14
N ILE A 29 1.30 -20.24 -7.08
CA ILE A 29 1.34 -18.79 -6.98
C ILE A 29 2.24 -18.42 -5.82
N GLY A 30 3.27 -17.64 -6.10
CA GLY A 30 4.24 -17.17 -5.13
C GLY A 30 4.57 -15.70 -5.31
N ALA A 31 5.61 -15.23 -4.63
CA ALA A 31 6.17 -13.91 -4.79
C ALA A 31 7.68 -13.95 -4.56
N VAL A 32 8.38 -12.98 -5.14
CA VAL A 32 9.85 -12.86 -5.00
C VAL A 32 10.28 -12.73 -3.54
N TRP A 33 9.54 -12.00 -2.72
CA TRP A 33 9.80 -11.76 -1.29
C TRP A 33 9.32 -12.88 -0.35
N CYS A 34 8.68 -13.93 -0.88
CA CYS A 34 8.01 -14.94 -0.06
C CYS A 34 8.97 -16.04 0.41
N HIS A 35 9.42 -15.99 1.67
CA HIS A 35 10.30 -16.99 2.27
C HIS A 35 9.78 -18.43 2.10
N TRP A 36 8.53 -18.72 2.46
CA TRP A 36 7.95 -20.06 2.33
C TRP A 36 7.77 -20.54 0.89
N CYS A 37 7.70 -19.62 -0.08
CA CYS A 37 7.72 -19.97 -1.50
C CYS A 37 9.11 -20.50 -1.89
N HIS A 38 10.17 -19.83 -1.46
CA HIS A 38 11.55 -20.27 -1.67
C HIS A 38 11.85 -21.61 -0.97
N VAL A 39 11.33 -21.80 0.26
CA VAL A 39 11.45 -23.08 0.98
C VAL A 39 10.78 -24.20 0.18
N MET A 40 9.55 -24.01 -0.30
CA MET A 40 8.83 -25.02 -1.09
C MET A 40 9.50 -25.29 -2.45
N ASP A 41 10.04 -24.26 -3.09
CA ASP A 41 10.85 -24.37 -4.31
C ASP A 41 12.03 -25.34 -4.10
N ARG A 42 12.82 -25.12 -3.05
CA ARG A 42 14.02 -25.92 -2.74
C ARG A 42 13.70 -27.33 -2.27
N GLU A 43 12.75 -27.46 -1.34
CA GLU A 43 12.46 -28.75 -0.69
C GLU A 43 11.64 -29.70 -1.54
N SER A 44 10.80 -29.15 -2.45
CA SER A 44 9.81 -29.93 -3.19
C SER A 44 9.97 -29.84 -4.70
N TYR A 45 10.06 -28.64 -5.29
CA TYR A 45 10.08 -28.48 -6.73
C TYR A 45 11.48 -28.74 -7.35
N GLU A 46 12.57 -28.59 -6.60
CA GLU A 46 13.92 -28.99 -7.02
C GLU A 46 14.17 -30.50 -6.89
N ASP A 47 13.33 -31.26 -6.17
CA ASP A 47 13.46 -32.71 -6.09
C ASP A 47 13.10 -33.38 -7.43
N PRO A 48 14.04 -34.12 -8.07
CA PRO A 48 13.77 -34.75 -9.36
C PRO A 48 12.63 -35.78 -9.34
N ALA A 49 12.37 -36.44 -8.20
CA ALA A 49 11.30 -37.42 -8.12
C ALA A 49 9.93 -36.73 -8.07
N THR A 50 9.81 -35.65 -7.34
CA THR A 50 8.61 -34.79 -7.29
C THR A 50 8.37 -34.12 -8.65
N ALA A 51 9.41 -33.55 -9.25
CA ALA A 51 9.33 -32.94 -10.58
C ALA A 51 8.84 -33.95 -11.65
N LYS A 52 9.34 -35.18 -11.60
CA LYS A 52 8.89 -36.24 -12.51
C LYS A 52 7.38 -36.51 -12.36
N VAL A 53 6.87 -36.60 -11.14
CA VAL A 53 5.40 -36.76 -10.89
C VAL A 53 4.62 -35.61 -11.47
N ILE A 54 5.12 -34.36 -11.29
CA ILE A 54 4.46 -33.17 -11.83
C ILE A 54 4.42 -33.24 -13.36
N ASN A 55 5.55 -33.41 -14.02
CA ASN A 55 5.65 -33.38 -15.49
C ASN A 55 4.88 -34.55 -16.14
N ASP A 56 4.84 -35.72 -15.49
CA ASP A 56 4.10 -36.88 -16.01
C ASP A 56 2.58 -36.67 -15.95
N HIS A 57 2.05 -36.02 -14.90
CA HIS A 57 0.61 -36.02 -14.59
C HIS A 57 -0.08 -34.65 -14.69
N PHE A 58 0.67 -33.56 -14.75
CA PHE A 58 0.12 -32.20 -14.73
C PHE A 58 0.72 -31.33 -15.84
N VAL A 59 0.02 -30.26 -16.18
CA VAL A 59 0.61 -29.07 -16.79
C VAL A 59 0.92 -28.11 -15.66
N ALA A 60 2.20 -27.81 -15.44
CA ALA A 60 2.64 -26.97 -14.33
C ALA A 60 2.64 -25.50 -14.73
N VAL A 61 1.94 -24.65 -14.00
CA VAL A 61 1.85 -23.20 -14.22
C VAL A 61 2.35 -22.47 -12.97
N LYS A 62 3.31 -21.58 -13.15
CA LYS A 62 3.85 -20.72 -12.07
C LYS A 62 3.46 -19.27 -12.31
N VAL A 63 3.00 -18.59 -11.25
CA VAL A 63 2.51 -17.22 -11.30
C VAL A 63 3.16 -16.41 -10.18
N ASP A 64 3.69 -15.25 -10.52
CA ASP A 64 4.02 -14.24 -9.54
C ASP A 64 2.75 -13.43 -9.19
N ARG A 65 2.40 -13.40 -7.91
CA ARG A 65 1.20 -12.74 -7.43
C ARG A 65 1.19 -11.22 -7.64
N ASP A 66 2.38 -10.61 -7.59
CA ASP A 66 2.52 -9.16 -7.71
C ASP A 66 2.43 -8.73 -9.19
N GLU A 67 2.88 -9.60 -10.11
CA GLU A 67 2.71 -9.40 -11.55
C GLU A 67 1.28 -9.72 -12.02
N ARG A 68 0.63 -10.72 -11.41
CA ARG A 68 -0.71 -11.18 -11.79
C ARG A 68 -1.67 -11.16 -10.59
N PRO A 69 -1.97 -9.97 -10.03
CA PRO A 69 -2.90 -9.86 -8.90
C PRO A 69 -4.32 -10.29 -9.26
N ASP A 70 -4.68 -10.24 -10.54
CA ASP A 70 -5.94 -10.75 -11.06
C ASP A 70 -6.08 -12.28 -10.91
N VAL A 71 -5.03 -13.03 -11.17
CA VAL A 71 -4.98 -14.49 -10.98
C VAL A 71 -4.92 -14.81 -9.49
N ASP A 72 -3.98 -14.18 -8.75
CA ASP A 72 -3.77 -14.43 -7.33
C ASP A 72 -5.07 -14.30 -6.53
N THR A 73 -5.77 -13.18 -6.65
CA THR A 73 -6.96 -12.90 -5.83
C THR A 73 -8.07 -13.91 -6.03
N ARG A 74 -8.28 -14.44 -7.25
CA ARG A 74 -9.32 -15.44 -7.51
C ARG A 74 -8.96 -16.80 -6.92
N TYR A 75 -7.72 -17.23 -7.11
CA TYR A 75 -7.29 -18.53 -6.59
C TYR A 75 -7.04 -18.52 -5.10
N GLN A 76 -6.69 -17.37 -4.50
CA GLN A 76 -6.71 -17.19 -3.03
C GLN A 76 -8.14 -17.38 -2.47
N ALA A 77 -9.14 -16.78 -3.11
CA ALA A 77 -10.53 -16.96 -2.71
C ALA A 77 -10.99 -18.42 -2.85
N ALA A 78 -10.60 -19.08 -3.95
CA ALA A 78 -10.88 -20.47 -4.19
C ALA A 78 -10.27 -21.38 -3.12
N VAL A 79 -8.95 -21.26 -2.92
CA VAL A 79 -8.22 -22.10 -1.95
C VAL A 79 -8.68 -21.84 -0.52
N SER A 80 -8.96 -20.59 -0.17
CA SER A 80 -9.51 -20.25 1.15
C SER A 80 -10.89 -20.88 1.37
N SER A 81 -11.73 -20.99 0.34
CA SER A 81 -13.03 -21.67 0.46
C SER A 81 -12.90 -23.18 0.61
N ILE A 82 -11.85 -23.79 0.03
CA ILE A 82 -11.57 -25.23 0.10
C ILE A 82 -10.92 -25.62 1.43
N SER A 83 -9.85 -24.91 1.83
CA SER A 83 -8.98 -25.27 2.94
C SER A 83 -9.24 -24.50 4.23
N GLY A 84 -10.02 -23.42 4.17
CA GLY A 84 -10.22 -22.47 5.27
C GLY A 84 -9.02 -21.55 5.52
N GLN A 85 -7.96 -21.62 4.71
CA GLN A 85 -6.73 -20.84 4.84
C GLN A 85 -6.29 -20.29 3.50
N GLY A 86 -5.81 -19.05 3.50
CA GLY A 86 -5.10 -18.40 2.40
C GLY A 86 -3.65 -18.08 2.77
N GLY A 87 -2.86 -17.70 1.80
CA GLY A 87 -1.44 -17.33 1.99
C GLY A 87 -0.56 -17.85 0.87
N TRP A 88 0.71 -17.55 0.94
CA TRP A 88 1.71 -17.98 -0.03
C TRP A 88 2.77 -18.87 0.63
N PRO A 89 3.32 -19.87 -0.12
CA PRO A 89 2.92 -20.27 -1.48
C PRO A 89 1.47 -20.71 -1.55
N LEU A 90 0.79 -20.46 -2.68
CA LEU A 90 -0.52 -21.00 -2.96
C LEU A 90 -0.38 -22.12 -4.00
N THR A 91 -0.85 -23.30 -3.65
CA THR A 91 -0.89 -24.45 -4.57
C THR A 91 -2.33 -24.80 -4.87
N ALA A 92 -2.72 -24.77 -6.14
CA ALA A 92 -4.06 -25.15 -6.57
C ALA A 92 -4.04 -26.18 -7.70
N PHE A 93 -5.02 -27.09 -7.68
CA PHE A 93 -5.23 -28.10 -8.71
C PHE A 93 -6.48 -27.75 -9.50
N LEU A 94 -6.31 -27.54 -10.81
CA LEU A 94 -7.35 -27.05 -11.68
C LEU A 94 -7.72 -28.09 -12.74
N THR A 95 -8.96 -28.04 -13.20
CA THR A 95 -9.35 -28.75 -14.45
C THR A 95 -8.62 -28.14 -15.65
N PRO A 96 -8.60 -28.77 -16.83
CA PRO A 96 -8.03 -28.18 -18.05
C PRO A 96 -8.67 -26.85 -18.46
N GLU A 97 -9.87 -26.55 -17.98
CA GLU A 97 -10.57 -25.27 -18.15
C GLU A 97 -10.17 -24.24 -17.10
N GLY A 98 -9.37 -24.62 -16.09
CA GLY A 98 -8.86 -23.76 -15.05
C GLY A 98 -9.79 -23.61 -13.84
N MET A 99 -10.77 -24.49 -13.67
CA MET A 99 -11.64 -24.48 -12.49
C MET A 99 -10.95 -25.20 -11.32
N PRO A 100 -10.79 -24.57 -10.15
CA PRO A 100 -10.09 -25.16 -8.99
C PRO A 100 -10.95 -26.23 -8.31
N PHE A 101 -10.38 -27.42 -8.11
CA PHE A 101 -11.06 -28.52 -7.40
C PHE A 101 -10.39 -28.94 -6.09
N PHE A 102 -9.11 -28.56 -5.87
CA PHE A 102 -8.37 -28.75 -4.64
C PHE A 102 -7.29 -27.69 -4.50
N GLY A 103 -6.83 -27.43 -3.27
CA GLY A 103 -5.73 -26.52 -3.04
C GLY A 103 -5.36 -26.38 -1.56
N GLY A 104 -4.24 -25.73 -1.33
CA GLY A 104 -3.69 -25.41 -0.03
C GLY A 104 -2.58 -24.39 -0.17
N THR A 105 -1.90 -24.14 0.93
CA THR A 105 -0.73 -23.27 0.96
C THR A 105 0.55 -24.13 0.84
N TYR A 106 1.43 -24.08 1.82
CA TYR A 106 2.65 -24.88 1.86
C TYR A 106 2.37 -26.36 2.07
N PHE A 107 2.99 -27.22 1.25
CA PHE A 107 3.02 -28.69 1.42
C PHE A 107 4.45 -29.16 1.68
N PRO A 108 4.73 -29.88 2.79
CA PRO A 108 6.08 -30.33 3.12
C PRO A 108 6.58 -31.42 2.14
N PRO A 109 7.90 -31.67 2.05
CA PRO A 109 8.46 -32.73 1.20
C PRO A 109 8.15 -34.16 1.73
N LYS A 110 7.84 -34.31 3.02
CA LYS A 110 7.46 -35.55 3.68
C LYS A 110 6.25 -35.31 4.57
N ASP A 111 5.47 -36.39 4.82
CA ASP A 111 4.34 -36.31 5.75
C ASP A 111 4.80 -35.85 7.14
N GLN A 112 4.31 -34.73 7.63
CA GLN A 112 4.71 -34.13 8.90
C GLN A 112 3.51 -33.51 9.63
N HIS A 113 3.42 -33.75 10.97
CA HIS A 113 2.46 -33.09 11.85
C HIS A 113 0.99 -33.13 11.36
N GLY A 114 0.61 -34.22 10.71
CA GLY A 114 -0.74 -34.39 10.16
C GLY A 114 -0.96 -33.71 8.78
N ARG A 115 0.08 -33.11 8.21
CA ARG A 115 0.05 -32.57 6.84
C ARG A 115 0.63 -33.61 5.87
N PRO A 116 -0.05 -33.89 4.74
CA PRO A 116 0.48 -34.77 3.70
C PRO A 116 1.65 -34.10 2.96
N SER A 117 2.58 -34.90 2.47
CA SER A 117 3.65 -34.42 1.59
C SER A 117 3.10 -33.98 0.23
N LEU A 118 3.82 -33.04 -0.44
CA LEU A 118 3.45 -32.60 -1.77
C LEU A 118 3.31 -33.78 -2.73
N GLN A 119 4.28 -34.71 -2.73
CA GLN A 119 4.25 -35.88 -3.62
C GLN A 119 2.99 -36.76 -3.40
N ARG A 120 2.58 -36.96 -2.15
CA ARG A 120 1.35 -37.68 -1.84
C ARG A 120 0.10 -36.95 -2.36
N VAL A 121 0.05 -35.62 -2.19
CA VAL A 121 -1.06 -34.81 -2.71
C VAL A 121 -1.10 -34.87 -4.24
N LEU A 122 0.03 -34.71 -4.93
CA LEU A 122 0.13 -34.80 -6.38
C LEU A 122 -0.44 -36.14 -6.90
N LEU A 123 0.03 -37.26 -6.35
CA LEU A 123 -0.45 -38.58 -6.79
C LEU A 123 -1.95 -38.78 -6.51
N THR A 124 -2.43 -38.31 -5.35
CA THR A 124 -3.86 -38.39 -5.00
C THR A 124 -4.73 -37.56 -5.95
N MET A 125 -4.28 -36.34 -6.30
CA MET A 125 -5.03 -35.48 -7.24
C MET A 125 -4.98 -36.00 -8.67
N ALA A 126 -3.85 -36.56 -9.12
CA ALA A 126 -3.75 -37.22 -10.42
C ALA A 126 -4.69 -38.43 -10.52
N GLU A 127 -4.74 -39.28 -9.47
CA GLU A 127 -5.65 -40.41 -9.41
C GLU A 127 -7.12 -39.97 -9.40
N ALA A 128 -7.46 -38.96 -8.60
CA ALA A 128 -8.82 -38.42 -8.54
C ALA A 128 -9.26 -37.88 -9.92
N PHE A 129 -8.41 -37.13 -10.59
CA PHE A 129 -8.69 -36.58 -11.90
C PHE A 129 -8.91 -37.67 -12.96
N GLN A 130 -8.14 -38.77 -12.92
CA GLN A 130 -8.26 -39.89 -13.85
C GLN A 130 -9.47 -40.79 -13.57
N ASN A 131 -9.72 -41.10 -12.30
CA ASN A 131 -10.66 -42.18 -11.91
C ASN A 131 -11.97 -41.68 -11.31
N LYS A 132 -12.06 -40.37 -10.93
CA LYS A 132 -13.21 -39.75 -10.26
C LYS A 132 -13.56 -38.41 -10.87
N ARG A 133 -13.61 -38.35 -12.21
CA ARG A 133 -13.78 -37.11 -12.98
C ARG A 133 -15.08 -36.36 -12.62
N GLU A 134 -16.17 -37.07 -12.35
CA GLU A 134 -17.44 -36.45 -11.94
C GLU A 134 -17.30 -35.75 -10.59
N ASP A 135 -16.68 -36.40 -9.59
CA ASP A 135 -16.44 -35.79 -8.27
C ASP A 135 -15.55 -34.54 -8.38
N VAL A 136 -14.53 -34.58 -9.25
CA VAL A 136 -13.66 -33.44 -9.53
C VAL A 136 -14.43 -32.29 -10.14
N ASN A 137 -15.28 -32.55 -11.12
CA ASN A 137 -16.08 -31.51 -11.80
C ASN A 137 -17.13 -30.91 -10.85
N ASP A 138 -17.78 -31.71 -10.02
CA ASP A 138 -18.75 -31.25 -9.02
C ASP A 138 -18.08 -30.37 -7.95
N SER A 139 -16.90 -30.77 -7.49
CA SER A 139 -16.09 -29.99 -6.55
C SER A 139 -15.70 -28.66 -7.18
N ALA A 140 -15.17 -28.66 -8.40
CA ALA A 140 -14.77 -27.45 -9.11
C ALA A 140 -15.96 -26.50 -9.34
N GLY A 141 -17.10 -27.03 -9.75
CA GLY A 141 -18.34 -26.26 -9.92
C GLY A 141 -18.81 -25.60 -8.62
N SER A 142 -18.75 -26.34 -7.51
CA SER A 142 -19.12 -25.82 -6.18
C SER A 142 -18.20 -24.68 -5.72
N VAL A 143 -16.88 -24.81 -5.97
CA VAL A 143 -15.91 -23.77 -5.64
C VAL A 143 -16.15 -22.51 -6.48
N MET A 144 -16.38 -22.66 -7.80
CA MET A 144 -16.68 -21.52 -8.66
C MET A 144 -17.97 -20.80 -8.24
N GLN A 145 -19.02 -21.53 -7.88
CA GLN A 145 -20.25 -20.93 -7.34
C GLN A 145 -20.01 -20.19 -6.02
N ALA A 146 -19.16 -20.72 -5.14
CA ALA A 146 -18.81 -20.04 -3.90
C ALA A 146 -18.05 -18.73 -4.15
N ILE A 147 -17.13 -18.70 -5.14
CA ILE A 147 -16.42 -17.48 -5.54
C ILE A 147 -17.43 -16.47 -6.09
N GLU A 148 -18.28 -16.85 -7.05
CA GLU A 148 -19.29 -15.98 -7.62
C GLU A 148 -20.24 -15.40 -6.57
N HIS A 149 -20.67 -16.22 -5.61
CA HIS A 149 -21.55 -15.78 -4.53
C HIS A 149 -20.85 -14.78 -3.60
N ASN A 150 -19.61 -15.04 -3.22
CA ASN A 150 -18.84 -14.17 -2.35
C ASN A 150 -18.44 -12.84 -3.02
N GLU A 151 -18.27 -12.83 -4.33
CA GLU A 151 -17.92 -11.66 -5.13
C GLU A 151 -19.15 -10.88 -5.64
N SER A 152 -20.36 -11.50 -5.61
CA SER A 152 -21.62 -10.82 -5.92
C SER A 152 -22.15 -10.09 -4.69
N PHE A 153 -21.63 -8.88 -4.44
CA PHE A 153 -22.07 -8.06 -3.33
C PHE A 153 -23.52 -7.54 -3.52
N ASN A 154 -24.49 -8.20 -2.92
CA ASN A 154 -25.87 -7.75 -2.83
C ASN A 154 -26.09 -6.90 -1.55
N GLY A 155 -25.25 -5.89 -1.35
CA GLY A 155 -25.20 -5.10 -0.14
C GLY A 155 -25.53 -3.63 -0.35
N SER A 156 -26.29 -3.29 -1.40
CA SER A 156 -26.64 -1.90 -1.68
C SER A 156 -27.57 -1.34 -0.60
N ALA A 157 -27.20 -0.18 -0.06
CA ALA A 157 -28.05 0.61 0.82
C ALA A 157 -27.96 2.09 0.41
N PRO A 158 -29.12 2.79 0.35
CA PRO A 158 -29.14 4.19 -0.06
C PRO A 158 -28.56 5.10 1.01
N ASP A 159 -28.01 6.22 0.55
CA ASP A 159 -27.57 7.36 1.37
C ASP A 159 -26.70 6.99 2.59
N PRO A 160 -25.55 6.29 2.40
CA PRO A 160 -24.61 6.07 3.49
C PRO A 160 -24.12 7.41 4.04
N GLY A 161 -24.12 7.56 5.36
CA GLY A 161 -23.83 8.84 6.02
C GLY A 161 -22.87 8.70 7.21
N ALA A 162 -22.82 9.75 8.03
CA ALA A 162 -21.90 9.84 9.18
C ALA A 162 -22.05 8.69 10.19
N GLU A 163 -23.28 8.14 10.35
CA GLU A 163 -23.49 7.00 11.25
C GLU A 163 -22.74 5.74 10.79
N LEU A 164 -22.62 5.50 9.48
CA LEU A 164 -21.85 4.37 8.96
C LEU A 164 -20.35 4.57 9.22
N VAL A 165 -19.84 5.81 9.04
CA VAL A 165 -18.45 6.14 9.43
C VAL A 165 -18.24 5.88 10.92
N ALA A 166 -19.14 6.34 11.78
CA ALA A 166 -19.07 6.13 13.22
C ALA A 166 -19.08 4.63 13.59
N LYS A 167 -19.81 3.80 12.86
CA LYS A 167 -19.82 2.34 13.03
C LYS A 167 -18.47 1.72 12.66
N LEU A 168 -17.88 2.13 11.53
CA LEU A 168 -16.55 1.65 11.12
C LEU A 168 -15.48 2.05 12.13
N VAL A 169 -15.49 3.29 12.61
CA VAL A 169 -14.58 3.77 13.67
C VAL A 169 -14.75 2.95 14.95
N ARG A 170 -16.00 2.73 15.41
CA ARG A 170 -16.27 1.90 16.59
C ARG A 170 -15.78 0.46 16.41
N SER A 171 -15.94 -0.13 15.21
CA SER A 171 -15.45 -1.46 14.89
C SER A 171 -13.92 -1.53 14.93
N THR A 172 -13.25 -0.52 14.39
CA THR A 172 -11.78 -0.39 14.45
C THR A 172 -11.30 -0.26 15.89
N LEU A 173 -11.89 0.63 16.68
CA LEU A 173 -11.55 0.85 18.10
C LEU A 173 -11.80 -0.38 18.99
N LYS A 174 -12.75 -1.26 18.65
CA LYS A 174 -12.94 -2.54 19.36
C LYS A 174 -11.77 -3.49 19.22
N GLN A 175 -11.02 -3.39 18.14
CA GLN A 175 -9.84 -4.23 17.87
C GLN A 175 -8.54 -3.58 18.36
N PHE A 176 -8.57 -2.34 18.84
CA PHE A 176 -7.40 -1.61 19.30
C PHE A 176 -6.78 -2.27 20.52
N ASP A 177 -5.48 -2.57 20.44
CA ASP A 177 -4.67 -3.04 21.55
C ASP A 177 -4.13 -1.85 22.35
N GLY A 178 -4.80 -1.50 23.44
CA GLY A 178 -4.42 -0.35 24.28
C GLY A 178 -3.06 -0.52 25.00
N ARG A 179 -2.49 -1.74 25.06
CA ARG A 179 -1.19 -2.00 25.70
C ARG A 179 -0.04 -1.89 24.70
N ASN A 180 -0.17 -2.56 23.57
CA ASN A 180 0.92 -2.68 22.60
C ASN A 180 0.70 -1.81 21.35
N GLY A 181 -0.44 -1.13 21.23
CA GLY A 181 -0.84 -0.42 20.02
C GLY A 181 -1.19 -1.36 18.87
N GLY A 182 -1.73 -0.79 17.79
CA GLY A 182 -2.21 -1.56 16.66
C GLY A 182 -3.55 -2.25 16.90
N PHE A 183 -3.91 -3.17 16.02
CA PHE A 183 -5.23 -3.79 15.99
C PHE A 183 -5.11 -5.30 15.97
N GLY A 184 -5.98 -5.97 16.72
CA GLY A 184 -5.97 -7.43 16.85
C GLY A 184 -4.84 -7.96 17.72
N SER A 185 -4.49 -9.24 17.53
CA SER A 185 -3.42 -9.93 18.25
C SER A 185 -2.24 -10.26 17.32
N GLN A 186 -1.78 -11.49 17.27
CA GLN A 186 -0.66 -11.96 16.45
C GLN A 186 -1.14 -12.89 15.32
N PRO A 187 -0.58 -12.84 14.10
CA PRO A 187 0.36 -11.81 13.63
C PRO A 187 -0.30 -10.43 13.53
N LYS A 188 0.50 -9.36 13.71
CA LYS A 188 -0.01 -8.00 13.81
C LYS A 188 0.43 -7.16 12.60
N PHE A 189 -0.56 -6.63 11.87
CA PHE A 189 -0.36 -5.79 10.68
C PHE A 189 -0.58 -4.31 11.01
N PRO A 190 0.09 -3.38 10.29
CA PRO A 190 -0.03 -1.93 10.54
C PRO A 190 -1.42 -1.34 10.31
N HIS A 191 -2.15 -1.76 9.27
CA HIS A 191 -3.46 -1.23 8.85
C HIS A 191 -3.45 0.30 8.59
N PRO A 192 -2.68 0.82 7.62
CA PRO A 192 -2.50 2.25 7.42
C PRO A 192 -3.80 3.03 7.16
N ALA A 193 -4.74 2.47 6.36
CA ALA A 193 -6.02 3.12 6.10
C ALA A 193 -6.84 3.35 7.39
N ALA A 194 -6.77 2.42 8.35
CA ALA A 194 -7.43 2.56 9.65
C ALA A 194 -6.78 3.65 10.50
N ILE A 195 -5.46 3.76 10.48
CA ILE A 195 -4.72 4.83 11.15
C ILE A 195 -5.12 6.19 10.59
N ASP A 196 -5.18 6.35 9.26
CA ASP A 196 -5.59 7.60 8.61
C ASP A 196 -7.04 7.97 8.92
N LEU A 197 -7.96 7.00 8.93
CA LEU A 197 -9.34 7.24 9.34
C LEU A 197 -9.41 7.77 10.79
N LEU A 198 -8.65 7.18 11.71
CA LEU A 198 -8.60 7.63 13.10
C LEU A 198 -7.96 9.01 13.24
N ILE A 199 -6.93 9.34 12.46
CA ILE A 199 -6.33 10.68 12.43
C ILE A 199 -7.34 11.71 11.92
N ASP A 200 -8.02 11.44 10.80
CA ASP A 200 -9.04 12.34 10.25
C ASP A 200 -10.16 12.60 11.25
N ILE A 201 -10.73 11.56 11.84
CA ILE A 201 -11.81 11.67 12.84
C ILE A 201 -11.35 12.45 14.07
N SER A 202 -10.14 12.20 14.55
CA SER A 202 -9.59 12.83 15.76
C SER A 202 -9.46 14.35 15.63
N SER A 203 -9.30 14.84 14.41
CA SER A 203 -9.12 16.26 14.11
C SER A 203 -10.42 17.02 13.88
N ARG A 204 -11.56 16.34 13.77
CA ARG A 204 -12.86 16.95 13.49
C ARG A 204 -13.48 17.59 14.73
N VAL A 205 -14.27 18.65 14.52
CA VAL A 205 -15.12 19.19 15.60
C VAL A 205 -16.24 18.18 15.87
N PRO A 206 -16.30 17.58 17.07
CA PRO A 206 -17.11 16.39 17.25
C PRO A 206 -18.56 16.70 17.60
N PRO A 207 -19.50 15.88 17.11
CA PRO A 207 -20.72 15.64 17.85
C PRO A 207 -20.49 14.82 19.13
N GLU A 208 -19.38 14.04 19.21
CA GLU A 208 -19.02 13.22 20.38
C GLU A 208 -17.51 13.38 20.74
N PRO A 209 -17.13 14.29 21.65
CA PRO A 209 -15.73 14.53 22.03
C PRO A 209 -14.97 13.27 22.45
N LYS A 210 -15.63 12.34 23.17
CA LYS A 210 -14.99 11.10 23.65
C LYS A 210 -14.56 10.15 22.55
N ALA A 211 -15.26 10.12 21.40
CA ALA A 211 -14.90 9.27 20.28
C ALA A 211 -13.63 9.79 19.58
N ASN A 212 -13.47 11.10 19.49
CA ASN A 212 -12.29 11.74 18.91
C ASN A 212 -11.04 11.52 19.77
N ASP A 213 -11.17 11.62 21.10
CA ASP A 213 -10.08 11.33 22.02
C ASP A 213 -9.63 9.87 21.93
N ALA A 214 -10.57 8.94 21.81
CA ALA A 214 -10.24 7.51 21.62
C ALA A 214 -9.57 7.26 20.27
N ALA A 215 -10.02 7.90 19.19
CA ALA A 215 -9.39 7.79 17.87
C ALA A 215 -7.98 8.37 17.88
N LYS A 216 -7.77 9.56 18.49
CA LYS A 216 -6.45 10.15 18.67
C LYS A 216 -5.52 9.22 19.44
N LEU A 217 -5.98 8.70 20.59
CA LEU A 217 -5.18 7.80 21.42
C LEU A 217 -4.79 6.54 20.64
N ALA A 218 -5.72 5.92 19.94
CA ALA A 218 -5.45 4.70 19.18
C ALA A 218 -4.45 4.94 18.05
N ALA A 219 -4.57 6.04 17.29
CA ALA A 219 -3.63 6.40 16.24
C ALA A 219 -2.23 6.69 16.81
N MET A 220 -2.13 7.54 17.82
CA MET A 220 -0.85 7.94 18.40
C MET A 220 -0.10 6.77 19.05
N VAL A 221 -0.80 5.97 19.88
CA VAL A 221 -0.17 4.81 20.55
C VAL A 221 0.26 3.78 19.51
N THR A 222 -0.52 3.55 18.45
CA THR A 222 -0.14 2.62 17.38
C THR A 222 1.14 3.08 16.67
N LEU A 223 1.20 4.33 16.24
CA LEU A 223 2.38 4.90 15.57
C LEU A 223 3.61 4.92 16.49
N GLU A 224 3.43 5.29 17.77
CA GLU A 224 4.52 5.27 18.77
C GLU A 224 5.07 3.85 18.97
N LYS A 225 4.19 2.85 19.14
CA LYS A 225 4.62 1.47 19.37
C LYS A 225 5.31 0.85 18.16
N MET A 226 4.80 1.11 16.95
CA MET A 226 5.45 0.67 15.72
C MET A 226 6.81 1.34 15.53
N SER A 227 6.95 2.66 15.76
CA SER A 227 8.22 3.37 15.61
C SER A 227 9.28 2.97 16.61
N LYS A 228 8.90 2.37 17.74
CA LYS A 228 9.80 1.84 18.77
C LYS A 228 10.05 0.35 18.65
N GLY A 229 9.14 -0.39 18.01
CA GLY A 229 9.24 -1.83 17.80
C GLY A 229 10.33 -2.23 16.81
N GLY A 230 10.64 -3.51 16.76
CA GLY A 230 11.55 -4.07 15.76
C GLY A 230 10.93 -4.15 14.35
N ILE A 231 9.62 -3.89 14.22
CA ILE A 231 8.99 -3.68 12.90
C ILE A 231 9.56 -2.44 12.18
N CYS A 232 10.07 -1.46 12.92
CA CYS A 232 10.83 -0.32 12.40
C CYS A 232 12.31 -0.67 12.34
N ASP A 233 12.95 -0.53 11.19
CA ASP A 233 14.39 -0.70 11.06
C ASP A 233 15.13 0.52 11.62
N HIS A 234 15.63 0.41 12.84
CA HIS A 234 16.27 1.50 13.55
C HIS A 234 17.63 1.95 12.99
N LEU A 235 18.22 1.20 12.05
CA LEU A 235 19.49 1.54 11.41
C LEU A 235 19.30 2.21 10.05
N ALA A 236 18.57 1.55 9.13
CA ALA A 236 18.33 2.08 7.80
C ALA A 236 17.11 3.00 7.72
N GLY A 237 16.11 2.78 8.54
CA GLY A 237 14.77 3.35 8.41
C GLY A 237 13.83 2.43 7.65
N GLY A 238 12.57 2.87 7.51
CA GLY A 238 11.50 2.08 6.91
C GLY A 238 10.98 0.98 7.81
N PHE A 239 9.92 0.31 7.35
CA PHE A 239 9.18 -0.68 8.10
C PHE A 239 9.17 -2.03 7.42
N HIS A 240 9.33 -3.07 8.21
CA HIS A 240 9.05 -4.44 7.82
C HIS A 240 7.53 -4.63 7.68
N ARG A 241 7.12 -5.69 6.99
CA ARG A 241 5.74 -5.86 6.54
C ARG A 241 4.74 -6.05 7.67
N TYR A 242 5.03 -6.94 8.63
CA TYR A 242 4.19 -7.21 9.80
C TYR A 242 4.99 -7.81 10.94
N SER A 243 4.43 -7.82 12.14
CA SER A 243 5.03 -8.46 13.31
C SER A 243 4.43 -9.85 13.56
N VAL A 244 5.28 -10.83 13.89
CA VAL A 244 4.81 -12.17 14.26
C VAL A 244 4.30 -12.21 15.70
N ASP A 245 4.66 -11.21 16.51
CA ASP A 245 4.21 -11.05 17.89
C ASP A 245 3.30 -9.84 18.08
N GLU A 246 2.59 -9.77 19.21
CA GLU A 246 1.67 -8.69 19.51
C GLU A 246 2.34 -7.37 19.93
N ARG A 247 3.66 -7.39 20.24
CA ARG A 247 4.42 -6.26 20.79
C ARG A 247 5.21 -5.47 19.75
N TRP A 248 5.15 -5.87 18.47
CA TRP A 248 5.89 -5.28 17.37
C TRP A 248 7.42 -5.54 17.43
N VAL A 249 7.89 -6.58 18.14
CA VAL A 249 9.31 -6.84 18.35
C VAL A 249 9.91 -7.63 17.21
N VAL A 250 9.40 -8.84 16.93
CA VAL A 250 9.93 -9.71 15.87
C VAL A 250 9.10 -9.54 14.60
N PRO A 251 9.65 -8.91 13.55
CA PRO A 251 8.92 -8.78 12.30
C PRO A 251 9.14 -9.99 11.39
N HIS A 252 8.30 -10.10 10.37
CA HIS A 252 8.67 -10.74 9.12
C HIS A 252 9.48 -9.70 8.33
N PHE A 253 10.75 -10.02 7.99
CA PHE A 253 11.75 -9.00 7.68
C PHE A 253 11.66 -8.38 6.28
N GLU A 254 10.80 -8.86 5.39
CA GLU A 254 10.58 -8.20 4.10
C GLU A 254 10.07 -6.76 4.26
N LYS A 255 10.48 -5.88 3.35
CA LYS A 255 10.05 -4.48 3.31
C LYS A 255 9.47 -4.15 1.94
N MET A 256 8.19 -3.79 1.91
CA MET A 256 7.43 -3.54 0.69
C MET A 256 7.33 -2.05 0.40
N ALA A 257 7.34 -1.67 -0.88
CA ALA A 257 7.15 -0.29 -1.31
C ALA A 257 5.80 0.27 -0.87
N TYR A 258 4.71 -0.48 -1.05
CA TYR A 258 3.36 -0.05 -0.68
C TYR A 258 3.18 0.10 0.83
N ASP A 259 3.69 -0.81 1.67
CA ASP A 259 3.60 -0.70 3.13
C ASP A 259 4.31 0.57 3.61
N ASN A 260 5.52 0.81 3.10
CA ASN A 260 6.32 1.97 3.49
C ASN A 260 5.76 3.28 2.96
N SER A 261 5.13 3.30 1.78
CA SER A 261 4.46 4.50 1.26
C SER A 261 3.24 4.89 2.09
N GLU A 262 2.40 3.93 2.48
CA GLU A 262 1.21 4.20 3.28
C GLU A 262 1.57 4.56 4.73
N LEU A 263 2.56 3.89 5.32
CA LEU A 263 3.08 4.28 6.64
C LEU A 263 3.76 5.65 6.62
N LEU A 264 4.50 6.00 5.56
CA LEU A 264 5.04 7.35 5.37
C LEU A 264 3.93 8.40 5.43
N LYS A 265 2.80 8.18 4.74
CA LYS A 265 1.63 9.06 4.81
C LYS A 265 1.07 9.15 6.22
N ASN A 266 0.89 8.02 6.91
CA ASN A 266 0.39 8.02 8.29
C ASN A 266 1.25 8.89 9.23
N TYR A 267 2.58 8.77 9.16
CA TYR A 267 3.47 9.60 9.98
C TYR A 267 3.45 11.07 9.59
N VAL A 268 3.29 11.38 8.29
CA VAL A 268 3.11 12.76 7.80
C VAL A 268 1.78 13.33 8.29
N HIS A 269 0.67 12.62 8.16
CA HIS A 269 -0.67 13.03 8.63
C HIS A 269 -0.71 13.22 10.15
N ALA A 270 -0.06 12.31 10.90
CA ALA A 270 0.07 12.44 12.34
C ALA A 270 0.90 13.67 12.74
N TYR A 271 2.00 13.95 12.03
CA TYR A 271 2.78 15.17 12.25
C TYR A 271 1.97 16.43 11.97
N GLN A 272 1.23 16.49 10.85
CA GLN A 272 0.34 17.61 10.54
C GLN A 272 -0.71 17.85 11.63
N THR A 273 -1.27 16.77 12.18
CA THR A 273 -2.42 16.85 13.08
C THR A 273 -2.03 17.01 14.54
N PHE A 274 -0.98 16.30 14.97
CA PHE A 274 -0.59 16.23 16.39
C PHE A 274 0.68 17.01 16.71
N VAL A 275 1.43 17.44 15.67
CA VAL A 275 2.68 18.21 15.77
C VAL A 275 3.76 17.46 16.58
N GLU A 276 3.76 16.13 16.52
CA GLU A 276 4.72 15.29 17.22
C GLU A 276 6.03 15.16 16.39
N PRO A 277 7.17 15.70 16.90
CA PRO A 277 8.44 15.69 16.15
C PRO A 277 8.93 14.28 15.77
N GLU A 278 8.59 13.29 16.58
CA GLU A 278 8.93 11.89 16.35
C GLU A 278 8.32 11.37 15.03
N CYS A 279 7.09 11.77 14.72
CA CYS A 279 6.45 11.41 13.46
C CYS A 279 7.23 11.96 12.25
N ALA A 280 7.68 13.21 12.32
CA ALA A 280 8.50 13.79 11.26
C ALA A 280 9.87 13.10 11.12
N ARG A 281 10.49 12.68 12.25
CA ARG A 281 11.74 11.92 12.24
C ARG A 281 11.56 10.56 11.52
N VAL A 282 10.54 9.80 11.92
CA VAL A 282 10.25 8.48 11.32
C VAL A 282 9.93 8.61 9.84
N ALA A 283 9.12 9.59 9.44
CA ALA A 283 8.84 9.87 8.03
C ALA A 283 10.12 10.13 7.22
N ARG A 284 11.06 10.94 7.75
CA ARG A 284 12.35 11.21 7.09
C ARG A 284 13.24 9.96 7.01
N GLU A 285 13.27 9.11 8.05
CA GLU A 285 14.03 7.87 8.06
C GLU A 285 13.43 6.85 7.06
N THR A 286 12.10 6.80 6.94
CA THR A 286 11.42 5.97 5.94
C THR A 286 11.77 6.40 4.51
N MET A 287 11.70 7.71 4.22
CA MET A 287 12.12 8.24 2.91
C MET A 287 13.60 7.93 2.63
N ARG A 288 14.49 8.11 3.63
CA ARG A 288 15.92 7.79 3.46
C ARG A 288 16.14 6.34 3.02
N TRP A 289 15.47 5.38 3.68
CA TRP A 289 15.56 3.98 3.30
C TRP A 289 15.00 3.73 1.89
N MET A 290 13.84 4.30 1.56
CA MET A 290 13.26 4.17 0.22
C MET A 290 14.18 4.79 -0.85
N ASP A 291 14.82 5.91 -0.56
CA ASP A 291 15.80 6.55 -1.45
C ASP A 291 17.03 5.68 -1.69
N GLU A 292 17.53 5.02 -0.65
CA GLU A 292 18.74 4.21 -0.70
C GLU A 292 18.50 2.83 -1.35
N TRP A 293 17.36 2.20 -1.08
CA TRP A 293 17.12 0.80 -1.41
C TRP A 293 16.06 0.58 -2.49
N LEU A 294 14.99 1.37 -2.49
CA LEU A 294 13.84 1.15 -3.38
C LEU A 294 13.67 2.23 -4.45
N SER A 295 14.71 2.95 -4.83
CA SER A 295 14.59 4.03 -5.82
C SER A 295 15.52 3.84 -7.01
N ASP A 296 14.96 3.91 -8.21
CA ASP A 296 15.72 4.15 -9.44
C ASP A 296 16.03 5.66 -9.56
N ARG A 297 17.08 6.11 -8.87
CA ARG A 297 17.40 7.55 -8.81
C ARG A 297 17.74 8.14 -10.17
N ASP A 298 18.25 7.32 -11.09
CA ASP A 298 18.70 7.75 -12.42
C ASP A 298 17.55 7.91 -13.40
N ARG A 299 16.56 6.99 -13.38
CA ARG A 299 15.45 6.99 -14.32
C ARG A 299 14.14 7.49 -13.71
N GLY A 300 14.00 7.45 -12.41
CA GLY A 300 12.76 7.63 -11.68
C GLY A 300 12.04 6.30 -11.48
N GLY A 301 11.17 6.24 -10.49
CA GLY A 301 10.40 5.06 -10.11
C GLY A 301 10.91 4.39 -8.84
N PHE A 302 9.99 3.69 -8.19
CA PHE A 302 10.24 2.94 -6.98
C PHE A 302 10.21 1.45 -7.27
N TYR A 303 11.19 0.73 -6.77
CA TYR A 303 11.28 -0.73 -6.81
C TYR A 303 10.27 -1.38 -5.87
N ALA A 304 9.97 -2.66 -6.11
CA ALA A 304 8.88 -3.36 -5.43
C ALA A 304 9.15 -3.64 -3.96
N SER A 305 10.29 -4.26 -3.63
CA SER A 305 10.54 -4.76 -2.28
C SER A 305 12.01 -5.07 -2.00
N GLN A 306 12.34 -5.18 -0.72
CA GLN A 306 13.54 -5.83 -0.22
C GLN A 306 13.12 -7.12 0.49
N ASP A 307 13.76 -8.24 0.12
CA ASP A 307 13.49 -9.56 0.71
C ASP A 307 13.86 -9.59 2.21
N ALA A 308 13.31 -10.55 2.93
CA ALA A 308 13.64 -10.82 4.31
C ALA A 308 15.07 -11.37 4.46
N ASP A 309 15.46 -12.26 3.55
CA ASP A 309 16.60 -13.13 3.68
C ASP A 309 17.54 -13.01 2.47
N TYR A 310 18.83 -13.25 2.68
CA TYR A 310 19.82 -13.36 1.59
C TYR A 310 20.00 -14.82 1.13
N SER A 311 19.57 -15.79 1.92
CA SER A 311 19.60 -17.22 1.60
C SER A 311 18.47 -17.94 2.33
N LEU A 312 18.16 -19.16 1.93
CA LEU A 312 17.10 -19.99 2.55
C LEU A 312 17.45 -20.52 3.96
N GLU A 313 18.68 -20.38 4.40
CA GLU A 313 19.13 -20.77 5.74
C GLU A 313 19.12 -19.57 6.70
N ASP A 314 18.86 -18.39 6.15
CA ASP A 314 18.71 -17.13 6.87
C ASP A 314 17.27 -17.00 7.41
N ASP A 315 17.13 -16.37 8.56
CA ASP A 315 15.84 -15.94 9.12
C ASP A 315 16.04 -14.56 9.76
N GLY A 316 16.26 -13.56 8.90
CA GLY A 316 16.49 -12.19 9.30
C GLY A 316 17.90 -11.89 9.85
N ASP A 317 18.90 -12.71 9.55
CA ASP A 317 20.28 -12.52 10.03
C ASP A 317 20.92 -11.20 9.57
N TYR A 318 20.50 -10.70 8.40
CA TYR A 318 20.93 -9.38 7.93
C TYR A 318 20.51 -8.27 8.90
N PHE A 319 19.32 -8.36 9.48
CA PHE A 319 18.72 -7.30 10.31
C PHE A 319 19.04 -7.45 11.80
N THR A 320 19.38 -8.66 12.26
CA THR A 320 19.53 -8.99 13.67
C THR A 320 20.98 -8.98 14.15
N TRP A 321 21.20 -8.92 15.47
CA TRP A 321 22.50 -8.80 16.07
C TRP A 321 22.65 -9.70 17.29
N THR A 322 23.75 -10.44 17.39
CA THR A 322 24.20 -10.96 18.68
C THR A 322 24.88 -9.85 19.47
N ARG A 323 24.96 -10.01 20.80
CA ARG A 323 25.71 -9.08 21.64
C ARG A 323 27.18 -9.05 21.26
N ASP A 324 27.77 -10.19 20.92
CA ASP A 324 29.17 -10.30 20.51
C ASP A 324 29.44 -9.59 19.17
N GLU A 325 28.56 -9.74 18.19
CA GLU A 325 28.63 -8.99 16.93
C GLU A 325 28.58 -7.46 17.16
N ALA A 326 27.69 -7.00 18.05
CA ALA A 326 27.61 -5.59 18.41
C ALA A 326 28.87 -5.12 19.16
N ALA A 327 29.41 -5.95 20.08
CA ALA A 327 30.64 -5.63 20.83
C ALA A 327 31.89 -5.59 19.94
N ALA A 328 31.92 -6.34 18.84
CA ALA A 328 33.02 -6.29 17.88
C ALA A 328 33.06 -4.99 17.06
N VAL A 329 31.94 -4.26 16.98
CA VAL A 329 31.77 -3.04 16.18
C VAL A 329 31.78 -1.78 17.03
N LEU A 330 31.22 -1.84 18.24
CA LEU A 330 31.01 -0.70 19.13
C LEU A 330 32.11 -0.58 20.20
N THR A 331 32.36 0.63 20.67
CA THR A 331 33.14 0.83 21.91
C THR A 331 32.33 0.36 23.12
N LYS A 332 32.98 0.22 24.27
CA LYS A 332 32.29 -0.18 25.50
C LYS A 332 31.22 0.82 25.92
N GLU A 333 31.49 2.11 25.75
CA GLU A 333 30.56 3.20 26.06
C GLU A 333 29.36 3.23 25.10
N GLU A 334 29.61 3.05 23.80
CA GLU A 334 28.56 2.95 22.79
C GLU A 334 27.67 1.73 23.03
N LEU A 335 28.26 0.56 23.31
CA LEU A 335 27.52 -0.66 23.61
C LEU A 335 26.72 -0.54 24.92
N ALA A 336 27.26 0.15 25.94
CA ALA A 336 26.55 0.36 27.17
C ALA A 336 25.26 1.18 26.97
N VAL A 337 25.30 2.20 26.13
CA VAL A 337 24.11 3.02 25.83
C VAL A 337 23.19 2.28 24.82
N ALA A 338 23.72 1.83 23.69
CA ALA A 338 22.94 1.20 22.63
C ALA A 338 22.33 -0.14 23.07
N GLY A 339 23.06 -0.92 23.89
CA GLY A 339 22.58 -2.19 24.44
C GLY A 339 21.36 -2.02 25.35
N LEU A 340 21.36 -0.97 26.18
CA LEU A 340 20.20 -0.62 27.02
C LEU A 340 19.04 -0.02 26.22
N TYR A 341 19.35 0.78 25.20
CA TYR A 341 18.35 1.47 24.41
C TYR A 341 17.63 0.52 23.44
N PHE A 342 18.39 -0.37 22.76
CA PHE A 342 17.89 -1.31 21.76
C PHE A 342 17.70 -2.74 22.26
N ASP A 343 17.85 -2.97 23.56
CA ASP A 343 17.71 -4.30 24.19
C ASP A 343 18.67 -5.36 23.62
N ILE A 344 19.96 -5.00 23.39
CA ILE A 344 20.96 -5.96 22.90
C ILE A 344 21.49 -6.77 24.09
N GLY A 345 20.84 -7.89 24.37
CA GLY A 345 21.14 -8.80 25.48
C GLY A 345 21.99 -10.01 25.08
N GLU A 346 22.34 -10.84 26.08
CA GLU A 346 22.96 -12.15 25.89
C GLU A 346 21.96 -13.16 25.30
N LEU A 347 20.68 -13.01 25.61
CA LEU A 347 19.57 -13.70 25.00
C LEU A 347 18.78 -12.68 24.19
N GLY A 348 18.47 -13.06 22.96
CA GLY A 348 17.71 -12.23 22.00
C GLY A 348 16.31 -12.76 21.76
N ASP A 349 15.73 -12.37 20.64
CA ASP A 349 14.31 -12.51 20.32
C ASP A 349 14.02 -13.61 19.30
N MET A 350 15.03 -14.06 18.55
CA MET A 350 14.83 -14.96 17.42
C MET A 350 14.74 -16.41 17.85
N HIS A 351 13.70 -17.10 17.32
CA HIS A 351 13.37 -18.48 17.75
C HIS A 351 14.41 -19.50 17.27
N HIS A 352 14.92 -19.33 16.05
CA HIS A 352 15.91 -20.23 15.44
C HIS A 352 17.30 -20.03 16.05
N ASN A 353 17.63 -18.82 16.50
CA ASN A 353 18.89 -18.47 17.16
C ASN A 353 18.66 -17.53 18.35
N PRO A 354 18.53 -18.08 19.56
CA PRO A 354 18.24 -17.28 20.77
C PRO A 354 19.29 -16.25 21.17
N LEU A 355 20.42 -16.15 20.48
CA LEU A 355 21.42 -15.12 20.70
C LEU A 355 21.19 -13.87 19.82
N LYS A 356 20.31 -13.97 18.82
CA LYS A 356 20.02 -12.89 17.89
C LYS A 356 18.94 -11.95 18.46
N ASN A 357 19.28 -10.68 18.59
CA ASN A 357 18.39 -9.62 19.05
C ASN A 357 17.84 -8.86 17.85
N VAL A 358 16.55 -8.56 17.88
CA VAL A 358 15.93 -7.56 17.02
C VAL A 358 16.04 -6.21 17.69
N LEU A 359 16.61 -5.22 17.02
CA LEU A 359 16.74 -3.88 17.59
C LEU A 359 15.37 -3.25 17.79
N HIS A 360 15.00 -2.94 19.03
CA HIS A 360 13.76 -2.25 19.39
C HIS A 360 13.96 -1.39 20.63
N ILE A 361 13.24 -0.29 20.73
CA ILE A 361 13.43 0.71 21.79
C ILE A 361 12.65 0.30 23.05
N THR A 362 13.35 -0.12 24.09
CA THR A 362 12.74 -0.54 25.36
C THR A 362 12.77 0.55 26.43
N LEU A 363 13.76 1.42 26.40
CA LEU A 363 13.96 2.48 27.37
C LEU A 363 14.04 3.86 26.71
N PRO A 364 13.49 4.92 27.31
CA PRO A 364 13.80 6.28 26.92
C PRO A 364 15.31 6.56 27.02
N LEU A 365 15.84 7.38 26.10
CA LEU A 365 17.27 7.73 26.08
C LEU A 365 17.77 8.27 27.41
N SER A 366 16.98 9.10 28.08
CA SER A 366 17.29 9.63 29.44
C SER A 366 17.47 8.53 30.51
N SER A 367 16.76 7.41 30.37
CA SER A 367 16.88 6.25 31.26
C SER A 367 18.11 5.41 30.93
N ALA A 368 18.38 5.16 29.63
CA ALA A 368 19.59 4.51 29.18
C ALA A 368 20.84 5.29 29.58
N ALA A 369 20.84 6.60 29.44
CA ALA A 369 21.91 7.50 29.86
C ALA A 369 22.21 7.38 31.36
N ARG A 370 21.18 7.45 32.22
CA ARG A 370 21.32 7.28 33.68
C ARG A 370 21.91 5.92 34.02
N SER A 371 21.44 4.86 33.41
CA SER A 371 21.92 3.49 33.66
C SER A 371 23.35 3.28 33.17
N ALA A 372 23.75 3.95 32.08
CA ALA A 372 25.11 3.94 31.56
C ALA A 372 26.06 4.91 32.29
N GLY A 373 25.55 5.78 33.20
CA GLY A 373 26.35 6.73 33.97
C GLY A 373 26.86 7.92 33.15
N VAL A 374 26.16 8.33 32.09
CA VAL A 374 26.51 9.45 31.22
C VAL A 374 25.39 10.50 31.17
N THR A 375 25.68 11.70 30.65
CA THR A 375 24.64 12.70 30.41
C THR A 375 23.75 12.29 29.24
N GLU A 376 22.53 12.82 29.16
CA GLU A 376 21.61 12.54 28.04
C GLU A 376 22.19 13.04 26.71
N ALA A 377 22.92 14.17 26.71
CA ALA A 377 23.59 14.68 25.51
C ALA A 377 24.72 13.74 25.04
N ASP A 378 25.53 13.21 25.96
CA ASP A 378 26.57 12.24 25.65
C ASP A 378 25.95 10.92 25.14
N ALA A 379 24.87 10.46 25.78
CA ALA A 379 24.13 9.28 25.33
C ALA A 379 23.57 9.45 23.92
N ALA A 380 23.04 10.62 23.57
CA ALA A 380 22.56 10.91 22.23
C ALA A 380 23.70 10.84 21.19
N ALA A 381 24.87 11.38 21.51
CA ALA A 381 26.04 11.31 20.64
C ALA A 381 26.56 9.86 20.47
N LEU A 382 26.67 9.11 21.59
CA LEU A 382 27.08 7.71 21.60
C LEU A 382 26.10 6.82 20.79
N LEU A 383 24.80 7.03 20.97
CA LEU A 383 23.77 6.28 20.24
C LEU A 383 23.81 6.59 18.74
N SER A 384 23.99 7.85 18.37
CA SER A 384 24.12 8.26 16.95
C SER A 384 25.31 7.57 16.29
N GLU A 385 26.47 7.56 16.97
CA GLU A 385 27.66 6.91 16.47
C GLU A 385 27.52 5.38 16.44
N ALA A 386 26.88 4.78 17.45
CA ALA A 386 26.58 3.36 17.48
C ALA A 386 25.66 2.96 16.29
N LYS A 387 24.59 3.70 16.03
CA LYS A 387 23.72 3.46 14.84
C LYS A 387 24.53 3.52 13.55
N ARG A 388 25.38 4.53 13.39
CA ARG A 388 26.22 4.68 12.20
C ARG A 388 27.16 3.49 12.00
N LYS A 389 27.85 3.02 13.06
CA LYS A 389 28.77 1.88 13.03
C LYS A 389 28.05 0.56 12.76
N LEU A 390 26.94 0.30 13.45
CA LEU A 390 26.12 -0.88 13.23
C LEU A 390 25.59 -0.91 11.80
N TYR A 391 25.12 0.21 11.27
CA TYR A 391 24.63 0.27 9.89
C TYR A 391 25.76 -0.01 8.89
N ALA A 392 26.93 0.61 9.06
CA ALA A 392 28.09 0.36 8.21
C ALA A 392 28.56 -1.11 8.24
N ALA A 393 28.55 -1.74 9.41
CA ALA A 393 28.88 -3.15 9.56
C ALA A 393 27.81 -4.07 8.92
N ARG A 394 26.52 -3.71 9.05
CA ARG A 394 25.42 -4.43 8.39
C ARG A 394 25.54 -4.40 6.87
N LEU A 395 25.91 -3.25 6.29
CA LEU A 395 26.12 -3.12 4.83
C LEU A 395 27.26 -4.01 4.29
N ALA A 396 28.15 -4.51 5.14
CA ALA A 396 29.19 -5.46 4.78
C ALA A 396 28.72 -6.93 4.82
N ARG A 397 27.50 -7.21 5.33
CA ARG A 397 26.88 -8.54 5.33
C ARG A 397 26.32 -8.87 3.93
N PRO A 398 26.14 -10.17 3.59
CA PRO A 398 25.31 -10.53 2.43
C PRO A 398 23.94 -9.87 2.52
N THR A 399 23.54 -9.20 1.44
CA THR A 399 22.34 -8.34 1.44
C THR A 399 21.15 -9.12 0.90
N PRO A 400 19.95 -9.02 1.52
CA PRO A 400 18.73 -9.53 0.94
C PRO A 400 18.47 -8.96 -0.45
N TYR A 401 17.85 -9.75 -1.30
CA TYR A 401 17.56 -9.37 -2.67
C TYR A 401 16.60 -8.18 -2.70
N VAL A 402 16.82 -7.26 -3.64
CA VAL A 402 15.89 -6.18 -3.95
C VAL A 402 15.18 -6.49 -5.25
N ASP A 403 13.88 -6.67 -5.22
CA ASP A 403 13.07 -6.77 -6.43
C ASP A 403 12.95 -5.39 -7.07
N LYS A 404 13.63 -5.23 -8.20
CA LYS A 404 13.69 -3.98 -8.96
C LYS A 404 12.56 -3.82 -9.97
N THR A 405 11.51 -4.61 -9.87
CA THR A 405 10.30 -4.44 -10.66
C THR A 405 9.61 -3.13 -10.26
N VAL A 406 9.14 -2.38 -11.26
CA VAL A 406 8.44 -1.12 -11.09
C VAL A 406 6.97 -1.33 -11.40
N TYR A 407 6.14 -1.57 -10.37
CA TYR A 407 4.69 -1.74 -10.49
C TYR A 407 3.99 -0.38 -10.52
N THR A 408 3.02 -0.23 -11.42
CA THR A 408 2.32 1.03 -11.67
C THR A 408 1.56 1.52 -10.43
N ALA A 409 0.68 0.69 -9.85
CA ALA A 409 -0.11 1.05 -8.68
C ALA A 409 0.77 1.44 -7.47
N TRP A 410 1.82 0.64 -7.20
CA TRP A 410 2.70 0.89 -6.07
C TRP A 410 3.51 2.18 -6.25
N ASN A 411 3.89 2.49 -7.48
CA ASN A 411 4.51 3.76 -7.79
C ASN A 411 3.55 4.93 -7.59
N GLY A 412 2.25 4.80 -7.93
CA GLY A 412 1.24 5.79 -7.62
C GLY A 412 1.18 6.10 -6.11
N MET A 413 1.18 5.06 -5.27
CA MET A 413 1.20 5.19 -3.81
C MET A 413 2.48 5.87 -3.29
N CYS A 414 3.65 5.43 -3.75
CA CYS A 414 4.94 6.02 -3.36
C CYS A 414 5.07 7.48 -3.80
N ILE A 415 4.65 7.81 -5.02
CA ILE A 415 4.69 9.17 -5.57
C ILE A 415 3.81 10.11 -4.74
N SER A 416 2.56 9.70 -4.44
CA SER A 416 1.65 10.47 -3.58
C SER A 416 2.27 10.72 -2.19
N ALA A 417 2.80 9.67 -1.56
CA ALA A 417 3.44 9.78 -0.25
C ALA A 417 4.65 10.74 -0.24
N TYR A 418 5.49 10.67 -1.28
CA TYR A 418 6.64 11.56 -1.43
C TYR A 418 6.26 13.01 -1.70
N LEU A 419 5.24 13.26 -2.53
CA LEU A 419 4.76 14.61 -2.81
C LEU A 419 4.19 15.27 -1.55
N GLU A 420 3.43 14.53 -0.77
CA GLU A 420 2.86 15.02 0.48
C GLU A 420 3.95 15.23 1.54
N ALA A 421 4.82 14.25 1.77
CA ALA A 421 5.95 14.37 2.68
C ALA A 421 6.88 15.54 2.31
N ALA A 422 7.14 15.75 1.02
CA ALA A 422 7.97 16.85 0.54
C ALA A 422 7.42 18.22 0.92
N ARG A 423 6.09 18.40 0.81
CA ARG A 423 5.41 19.67 1.14
C ARG A 423 5.36 19.89 2.66
N VAL A 424 4.99 18.87 3.42
CA VAL A 424 4.78 18.95 4.87
C VAL A 424 6.11 19.05 5.63
N LEU A 425 7.12 18.28 5.19
CA LEU A 425 8.42 18.23 5.86
C LEU A 425 9.48 19.16 5.25
N GLY A 426 9.15 19.85 4.15
CA GLY A 426 10.07 20.76 3.48
C GLY A 426 11.27 20.05 2.83
N VAL A 427 11.04 18.94 2.10
CA VAL A 427 12.08 18.12 1.44
C VAL A 427 11.96 18.25 -0.09
N PRO A 428 12.52 19.29 -0.73
CA PRO A 428 12.35 19.53 -2.17
C PRO A 428 12.89 18.41 -3.05
N GLN A 429 13.92 17.67 -2.60
CA GLN A 429 14.50 16.55 -3.34
C GLN A 429 13.50 15.39 -3.50
N ALA A 430 12.69 15.13 -2.47
CA ALA A 430 11.63 14.13 -2.53
C ALA A 430 10.57 14.52 -3.58
N ARG A 431 10.17 15.80 -3.63
CA ARG A 431 9.27 16.32 -4.67
C ARG A 431 9.83 16.12 -6.08
N GLN A 432 11.10 16.48 -6.30
CA GLN A 432 11.74 16.34 -7.61
C GLN A 432 11.77 14.87 -8.06
N PHE A 433 12.11 13.96 -7.14
CA PHE A 433 12.14 12.54 -7.45
C PHE A 433 10.74 11.97 -7.72
N ALA A 434 9.74 12.35 -6.94
CA ALA A 434 8.36 11.92 -7.14
C ALA A 434 7.81 12.37 -8.51
N LEU A 435 8.04 13.63 -8.90
CA LEU A 435 7.63 14.14 -10.21
C LEU A 435 8.36 13.44 -11.36
N LYS A 436 9.68 13.19 -11.22
CA LYS A 436 10.44 12.39 -12.19
C LYS A 436 9.89 10.98 -12.33
N SER A 437 9.51 10.36 -11.22
CA SER A 437 8.93 9.02 -11.19
C SER A 437 7.54 8.99 -11.85
N LEU A 438 6.69 9.98 -11.58
CA LEU A 438 5.40 10.11 -12.23
C LEU A 438 5.54 10.30 -13.74
N ASP A 439 6.41 11.22 -14.17
CA ASP A 439 6.64 11.49 -15.59
C ASP A 439 7.13 10.22 -16.33
N ARG A 440 7.97 9.39 -15.69
CA ARG A 440 8.38 8.10 -16.23
C ARG A 440 7.20 7.11 -16.34
N VAL A 441 6.42 6.94 -15.29
CA VAL A 441 5.25 6.04 -15.31
C VAL A 441 4.28 6.46 -16.40
N LEU A 442 4.00 7.75 -16.53
CA LEU A 442 3.12 8.27 -17.58
C LEU A 442 3.70 8.07 -18.98
N ALA A 443 5.03 8.14 -19.15
CA ALA A 443 5.67 7.93 -20.44
C ALA A 443 5.77 6.44 -20.85
N GLU A 444 6.00 5.54 -19.90
CA GLU A 444 6.30 4.12 -20.17
C GLU A 444 5.07 3.20 -20.01
N ALA A 445 4.11 3.53 -19.13
CA ALA A 445 2.96 2.68 -18.80
C ALA A 445 1.59 3.25 -19.23
N TRP A 446 1.47 4.56 -19.49
CA TRP A 446 0.21 5.19 -19.87
C TRP A 446 0.11 5.44 -21.36
N SER A 447 -0.93 4.90 -22.02
CA SER A 447 -1.32 5.24 -23.38
C SER A 447 -2.55 6.14 -23.33
N ALA A 448 -2.39 7.41 -23.71
CA ALA A 448 -3.46 8.39 -23.65
C ALA A 448 -4.67 7.99 -24.51
N ARG A 449 -5.84 8.47 -24.10
CA ARG A 449 -7.10 8.26 -24.79
C ARG A 449 -7.06 8.81 -26.23
N SER A 450 -7.56 8.04 -27.18
CA SER A 450 -7.79 8.46 -28.58
C SER A 450 -9.28 8.47 -28.89
N SER A 451 -9.65 8.88 -30.11
CA SER A 451 -11.06 8.86 -30.55
C SER A 451 -11.65 7.44 -30.63
N SER A 452 -10.81 6.43 -30.71
CA SER A 452 -11.19 5.01 -30.82
C SER A 452 -10.82 4.16 -29.61
N ASP A 453 -10.06 4.70 -28.64
CA ASP A 453 -9.57 3.96 -27.49
C ASP A 453 -9.76 4.76 -26.18
N ALA A 454 -10.19 4.08 -25.14
CA ALA A 454 -10.41 4.67 -23.82
C ALA A 454 -9.11 5.04 -23.07
N GLY A 455 -7.95 4.80 -23.65
CA GLY A 455 -6.65 4.86 -22.98
C GLY A 455 -6.35 3.57 -22.21
N ALA A 456 -5.08 3.24 -22.05
CA ALA A 456 -4.64 2.02 -21.40
C ALA A 456 -3.48 2.26 -20.45
N MET A 457 -3.50 1.56 -19.30
CA MET A 457 -2.41 1.53 -18.32
C MET A 457 -1.80 0.14 -18.31
N ALA A 458 -0.47 0.04 -18.29
CA ALA A 458 0.22 -1.22 -18.03
C ALA A 458 0.37 -1.41 -16.51
N HIS A 459 0.29 -2.67 -16.05
CA HIS A 459 0.50 -3.00 -14.64
C HIS A 459 1.98 -2.88 -14.22
N VAL A 460 2.89 -3.25 -15.13
CA VAL A 460 4.34 -3.19 -14.92
C VAL A 460 4.94 -2.12 -15.81
N VAL A 461 5.70 -1.20 -15.22
CA VAL A 461 6.47 -0.17 -15.94
C VAL A 461 7.78 -0.75 -16.46
N ALA A 462 8.50 -1.50 -15.62
CA ALA A 462 9.78 -2.09 -15.98
C ALA A 462 10.14 -3.28 -15.08
N TYR A 463 10.90 -4.25 -15.65
CA TYR A 463 11.56 -5.33 -14.93
C TYR A 463 13.05 -5.01 -14.76
N GLY A 464 13.47 -4.76 -13.52
CA GLY A 464 14.87 -4.50 -13.18
C GLY A 464 15.50 -3.31 -13.90
N GLU A 465 16.84 -3.23 -13.85
CA GLU A 465 17.61 -2.10 -14.40
C GLU A 465 17.71 -2.13 -15.94
N GLN A 466 17.60 -3.30 -16.56
CA GLN A 466 17.84 -3.50 -18.00
C GLN A 466 16.61 -3.20 -18.88
N GLY A 467 15.46 -2.87 -18.28
CA GLY A 467 14.28 -2.44 -19.04
C GLY A 467 13.83 -3.47 -20.08
N GLY A 468 13.38 -4.64 -19.66
CA GLY A 468 12.60 -5.52 -20.55
C GLY A 468 11.27 -4.83 -20.91
N SER A 469 10.75 -5.07 -22.12
CA SER A 469 9.43 -4.57 -22.51
C SER A 469 8.36 -5.18 -21.59
N ALA A 470 7.91 -4.39 -20.62
CA ALA A 470 6.89 -4.75 -19.63
C ALA A 470 5.46 -4.60 -20.13
N ALA A 471 5.29 -4.25 -21.40
CA ALA A 471 4.01 -3.83 -22.00
C ALA A 471 2.94 -4.94 -22.14
N HIS A 472 3.12 -6.10 -21.49
CA HIS A 472 2.24 -7.25 -21.76
C HIS A 472 1.22 -7.54 -20.65
N VAL A 473 1.36 -6.95 -19.47
CA VAL A 473 0.38 -7.12 -18.40
C VAL A 473 -0.54 -5.90 -18.35
N ALA A 474 -1.82 -6.13 -18.71
CA ALA A 474 -2.82 -5.07 -18.69
C ALA A 474 -3.03 -4.57 -17.24
N GLY A 475 -3.16 -3.26 -17.09
CA GLY A 475 -3.40 -2.64 -15.79
C GLY A 475 -4.75 -3.04 -15.21
N VAL A 476 -4.76 -3.24 -13.91
CA VAL A 476 -5.95 -3.45 -13.08
C VAL A 476 -6.48 -2.11 -12.56
N LEU A 477 -7.64 -2.10 -11.92
CA LEU A 477 -8.27 -0.87 -11.39
C LEU A 477 -7.31 -0.03 -10.55
N GLU A 478 -6.54 -0.68 -9.68
CA GLU A 478 -5.60 -0.04 -8.76
C GLU A 478 -4.54 0.78 -9.49
N ASP A 479 -4.07 0.33 -10.65
CA ASP A 479 -3.08 1.08 -11.45
C ASP A 479 -3.63 2.43 -11.90
N TYR A 480 -4.88 2.46 -12.34
CA TYR A 480 -5.52 3.70 -12.77
C TYR A 480 -5.80 4.64 -11.60
N VAL A 481 -6.38 4.11 -10.51
CA VAL A 481 -6.83 5.00 -9.44
C VAL A 481 -5.67 5.56 -8.61
N PHE A 482 -4.61 4.79 -8.35
CA PHE A 482 -3.45 5.31 -7.63
C PHE A 482 -2.61 6.28 -8.46
N ILE A 483 -2.44 6.03 -9.77
CA ILE A 483 -1.77 7.01 -10.65
C ILE A 483 -2.65 8.25 -10.84
N GLY A 484 -3.97 8.11 -10.92
CA GLY A 484 -4.90 9.25 -10.95
C GLY A 484 -4.77 10.14 -9.71
N HIS A 485 -4.66 9.54 -8.51
CA HIS A 485 -4.38 10.28 -7.26
C HIS A 485 -2.99 10.94 -7.30
N ALA A 486 -1.94 10.21 -7.69
CA ALA A 486 -0.59 10.75 -7.79
C ALA A 486 -0.51 11.95 -8.75
N ALA A 487 -1.26 11.92 -9.84
CA ALA A 487 -1.33 13.03 -10.79
C ALA A 487 -2.05 14.25 -10.16
N LEU A 488 -3.13 14.07 -9.39
CA LEU A 488 -3.74 15.17 -8.64
C LEU A 488 -2.81 15.73 -7.56
N ASP A 489 -2.08 14.87 -6.85
CA ASP A 489 -1.12 15.30 -5.84
C ASP A 489 0.06 16.05 -6.46
N ALA A 490 0.48 15.67 -7.69
CA ALA A 490 1.46 16.40 -8.48
C ALA A 490 0.94 17.78 -8.90
N TRP A 491 -0.33 17.88 -9.31
CA TRP A 491 -0.96 19.18 -9.57
C TRP A 491 -1.01 20.05 -8.31
N GLU A 492 -1.46 19.53 -7.19
CA GLU A 492 -1.48 20.24 -5.91
C GLU A 492 -0.08 20.73 -5.49
N SER A 493 0.95 19.93 -5.76
CA SER A 493 2.33 20.26 -5.45
C SER A 493 2.99 21.27 -6.40
N THR A 494 2.52 21.38 -7.66
CA THR A 494 3.18 22.18 -8.71
C THR A 494 2.33 23.31 -9.27
N GLY A 495 1.00 23.21 -9.22
CA GLY A 495 0.06 24.03 -9.95
C GLY A 495 0.07 23.79 -11.48
N GLU A 496 0.81 22.78 -11.98
CA GLU A 496 0.90 22.48 -13.41
C GLU A 496 -0.34 21.75 -13.91
N LEU A 497 -1.14 22.42 -14.75
CA LEU A 497 -2.43 21.88 -15.24
C LEU A 497 -2.29 20.52 -15.95
N ARG A 498 -1.13 20.22 -16.57
CA ARG A 498 -0.90 18.94 -17.25
C ARG A 498 -1.17 17.73 -16.37
N TYR A 499 -0.80 17.80 -15.09
CA TYR A 499 -1.03 16.68 -14.16
C TYR A 499 -2.52 16.52 -13.81
N TYR A 500 -3.23 17.65 -13.64
CA TYR A 500 -4.68 17.60 -13.46
C TYR A 500 -5.38 17.01 -14.71
N SER A 501 -5.00 17.44 -15.92
CA SER A 501 -5.60 16.93 -17.17
C SER A 501 -5.38 15.42 -17.32
N VAL A 502 -4.18 14.93 -17.01
CA VAL A 502 -3.87 13.49 -17.03
C VAL A 502 -4.72 12.74 -16.00
N ALA A 503 -4.93 13.29 -14.80
CA ALA A 503 -5.79 12.66 -13.79
C ALA A 503 -7.25 12.52 -14.28
N GLU A 504 -7.80 13.54 -14.98
CA GLU A 504 -9.13 13.44 -15.62
C GLU A 504 -9.18 12.37 -16.71
N GLU A 505 -8.16 12.29 -17.57
CA GLU A 505 -8.08 11.26 -18.62
C GLU A 505 -8.03 9.85 -18.04
N ILE A 506 -7.20 9.63 -17.01
CA ILE A 506 -7.08 8.34 -16.33
C ILE A 506 -8.39 7.96 -15.65
N ALA A 507 -9.06 8.89 -14.95
CA ALA A 507 -10.34 8.64 -14.31
C ALA A 507 -11.45 8.31 -15.33
N ALA A 508 -11.50 9.03 -16.45
CA ALA A 508 -12.42 8.73 -17.54
C ALA A 508 -12.18 7.32 -18.14
N SER A 509 -10.91 6.92 -18.27
CA SER A 509 -10.53 5.60 -18.75
C SER A 509 -10.89 4.51 -17.74
N ALA A 510 -10.67 4.75 -16.44
CA ALA A 510 -11.09 3.84 -15.37
C ALA A 510 -12.61 3.62 -15.38
N ILE A 511 -13.41 4.68 -15.55
CA ILE A 511 -14.87 4.57 -15.69
C ILE A 511 -15.22 3.70 -16.90
N ALA A 512 -14.65 3.98 -18.07
CA ALA A 512 -14.97 3.28 -19.30
C ALA A 512 -14.65 1.77 -19.24
N LYS A 513 -13.57 1.38 -18.56
CA LYS A 513 -13.07 0.00 -18.51
C LYS A 513 -13.65 -0.83 -17.37
N PHE A 514 -13.81 -0.22 -16.20
CA PHE A 514 -14.06 -0.95 -14.96
C PHE A 514 -15.43 -0.69 -14.34
N TYR A 515 -16.09 0.46 -14.61
CA TYR A 515 -17.34 0.80 -13.95
C TYR A 515 -18.49 -0.13 -14.38
N ASP A 516 -19.25 -0.60 -13.39
CA ASP A 516 -20.47 -1.38 -13.61
C ASP A 516 -21.70 -0.46 -13.63
N GLU A 517 -22.22 -0.21 -14.82
CA GLU A 517 -23.39 0.66 -14.99
C GLU A 517 -24.69 0.07 -14.37
N ALA A 518 -24.77 -1.25 -14.24
CA ALA A 518 -25.96 -1.94 -13.71
C ALA A 518 -25.92 -2.10 -12.18
N GLY A 519 -24.82 -2.65 -11.66
CA GLY A 519 -24.64 -2.95 -10.23
C GLY A 519 -23.85 -1.91 -9.47
N HIS A 520 -23.38 -0.88 -10.15
CA HIS A 520 -22.51 0.19 -9.65
C HIS A 520 -21.18 -0.31 -9.07
N GLY A 521 -20.27 0.64 -8.76
CA GLY A 521 -18.91 0.31 -8.36
C GLY A 521 -18.04 -0.14 -9.52
N PHE A 522 -16.79 -0.45 -9.21
CA PHE A 522 -15.76 -0.79 -10.19
C PHE A 522 -15.34 -2.24 -10.04
N PHE A 523 -15.24 -2.93 -11.15
CA PHE A 523 -14.57 -4.21 -11.21
C PHE A 523 -13.05 -4.01 -11.15
N ASP A 524 -12.33 -5.00 -10.63
CA ASP A 524 -10.86 -4.99 -10.53
C ASP A 524 -10.16 -5.13 -11.90
N THR A 525 -10.78 -5.85 -12.84
CA THR A 525 -10.25 -6.07 -14.18
C THR A 525 -11.19 -5.48 -15.23
N GLU A 526 -10.64 -5.06 -16.38
CA GLU A 526 -11.46 -4.52 -17.47
C GLU A 526 -12.44 -5.58 -18.03
N ARG A 527 -13.45 -5.13 -18.75
CA ARG A 527 -14.35 -6.03 -19.45
C ARG A 527 -13.58 -6.74 -20.57
N ALA A 528 -13.80 -8.07 -20.73
CA ALA A 528 -13.25 -8.80 -21.85
C ALA A 528 -13.67 -8.15 -23.17
N ALA A 529 -12.75 -8.05 -24.12
CA ALA A 529 -13.09 -7.62 -25.47
C ALA A 529 -14.02 -8.62 -26.15
N GLU A 530 -14.78 -8.18 -27.18
CA GLU A 530 -15.66 -9.06 -27.91
C GLU A 530 -14.84 -10.17 -28.58
N GLY A 531 -15.16 -11.43 -28.25
CA GLY A 531 -14.42 -12.60 -28.74
C GLY A 531 -13.20 -13.02 -27.91
N GLU A 532 -12.85 -12.29 -26.87
CA GLU A 532 -11.80 -12.67 -25.91
C GLU A 532 -12.34 -13.70 -24.92
N THR A 533 -11.66 -14.85 -24.81
CA THR A 533 -11.97 -15.87 -23.80
C THR A 533 -11.06 -15.68 -22.59
N ARG A 534 -11.64 -15.42 -21.43
CA ARG A 534 -10.89 -15.41 -20.18
C ARG A 534 -10.69 -16.82 -19.65
N LEU A 535 -9.50 -17.05 -19.08
CA LEU A 535 -9.07 -18.39 -18.64
C LEU A 535 -9.45 -18.64 -17.18
N GLY A 536 -9.99 -19.81 -16.91
CA GLY A 536 -10.24 -20.30 -15.57
C GLY A 536 -11.10 -19.37 -14.70
N ALA A 537 -10.70 -19.14 -13.47
CA ALA A 537 -11.42 -18.28 -12.53
C ALA A 537 -11.44 -16.80 -12.92
N LEU A 538 -10.66 -16.38 -13.93
CA LEU A 538 -10.73 -15.00 -14.46
C LEU A 538 -12.03 -14.70 -15.23
N THR A 539 -12.86 -15.69 -15.51
CA THR A 539 -14.22 -15.50 -16.02
C THR A 539 -15.10 -14.71 -15.05
N THR A 540 -14.80 -14.78 -13.75
CA THR A 540 -15.48 -14.02 -12.70
C THR A 540 -14.72 -12.72 -12.42
N ARG A 541 -15.40 -11.57 -12.55
CA ARG A 541 -14.88 -10.25 -12.16
C ARG A 541 -15.32 -9.93 -10.73
N ARG A 542 -14.45 -9.31 -9.95
CA ARG A 542 -14.73 -8.93 -8.57
C ARG A 542 -14.71 -7.41 -8.39
N LYS A 543 -15.37 -6.93 -7.34
CA LYS A 543 -15.34 -5.52 -6.94
C LYS A 543 -14.57 -5.39 -5.63
N PRO A 544 -13.29 -4.93 -5.64
CA PRO A 544 -12.48 -4.86 -4.43
C PRO A 544 -13.04 -3.86 -3.42
N LEU A 545 -13.23 -4.32 -2.18
CA LEU A 545 -13.75 -3.52 -1.06
C LEU A 545 -12.84 -3.60 0.17
N GLN A 546 -12.11 -4.69 0.34
CA GLN A 546 -11.31 -4.97 1.53
C GLN A 546 -9.90 -4.40 1.40
N ASP A 547 -9.48 -3.62 2.40
CA ASP A 547 -8.10 -3.13 2.54
C ASP A 547 -7.19 -4.27 2.99
N SER A 548 -6.41 -4.85 2.05
CA SER A 548 -5.53 -5.98 2.39
C SER A 548 -4.53 -6.29 1.26
N PRO A 549 -3.27 -5.90 1.39
CA PRO A 549 -2.67 -5.00 2.38
C PRO A 549 -2.87 -3.52 2.04
N THR A 550 -3.17 -3.20 0.78
CA THR A 550 -3.34 -1.83 0.26
C THR A 550 -4.78 -1.36 0.39
N PRO A 551 -5.05 -0.05 0.35
CA PRO A 551 -6.41 0.47 0.27
C PRO A 551 -7.15 -0.10 -0.95
N ALA A 552 -8.42 -0.47 -0.78
CA ALA A 552 -9.21 -1.14 -1.79
C ALA A 552 -9.55 -0.24 -2.99
N GLY A 553 -9.56 -0.81 -4.21
CA GLY A 553 -9.74 -0.05 -5.45
C GLY A 553 -11.04 0.74 -5.54
N ASN A 554 -12.18 0.22 -5.04
CA ASN A 554 -13.47 0.93 -5.10
C ASN A 554 -13.53 2.20 -4.23
N PRO A 555 -13.16 2.19 -2.94
CA PRO A 555 -13.07 3.41 -2.15
C PRO A 555 -12.08 4.43 -2.72
N VAL A 556 -10.93 3.96 -3.22
CA VAL A 556 -9.92 4.83 -3.84
C VAL A 556 -10.46 5.46 -5.13
N ALA A 557 -11.17 4.70 -5.97
CA ALA A 557 -11.85 5.22 -7.17
C ALA A 557 -12.91 6.27 -6.81
N ALA A 558 -13.76 5.99 -5.83
CA ALA A 558 -14.77 6.95 -5.35
C ALA A 558 -14.11 8.24 -4.86
N SER A 559 -13.02 8.13 -4.09
CA SER A 559 -12.25 9.28 -3.59
C SER A 559 -11.63 10.10 -4.73
N LEU A 560 -11.08 9.45 -5.77
CA LEU A 560 -10.55 10.13 -6.96
C LEU A 560 -11.62 10.93 -7.69
N LEU A 561 -12.79 10.33 -7.90
CA LEU A 561 -13.91 10.98 -8.58
C LEU A 561 -14.44 12.19 -7.78
N LEU A 562 -14.54 12.09 -6.46
CA LEU A 562 -14.95 13.20 -5.58
C LEU A 562 -13.91 14.35 -5.59
N ARG A 563 -12.61 14.05 -5.64
CA ARG A 563 -11.56 15.07 -5.80
C ARG A 563 -11.71 15.81 -7.14
N LEU A 564 -11.95 15.07 -8.22
CA LEU A 564 -12.12 15.65 -9.55
C LEU A 564 -13.41 16.46 -9.64
N GLU A 565 -14.53 15.96 -9.10
CA GLU A 565 -15.79 16.71 -9.05
C GLU A 565 -15.63 18.08 -8.36
N ALA A 566 -14.92 18.09 -7.22
CA ALA A 566 -14.67 19.32 -6.48
C ALA A 566 -13.87 20.36 -7.29
N LEU A 567 -13.06 19.91 -8.29
CA LEU A 567 -12.23 20.77 -9.12
C LEU A 567 -12.88 21.15 -10.45
N ASN A 568 -13.65 20.25 -11.07
CA ASN A 568 -14.24 20.48 -12.40
C ASN A 568 -15.75 20.72 -12.43
N GLY A 569 -16.44 20.45 -11.30
CA GLY A 569 -17.90 20.56 -11.20
C GLY A 569 -18.66 19.52 -12.03
N ASN A 570 -18.02 18.44 -12.45
CA ASN A 570 -18.69 17.37 -13.19
C ASN A 570 -19.50 16.49 -12.26
N ALA A 571 -20.81 16.75 -12.17
CA ALA A 571 -21.75 16.04 -11.31
C ALA A 571 -21.81 14.52 -11.60
N GLU A 572 -21.44 14.07 -12.81
CA GLU A 572 -21.41 12.63 -13.13
C GLU A 572 -20.37 11.90 -12.27
N TYR A 573 -19.24 12.53 -11.97
CA TYR A 573 -18.22 11.95 -11.08
C TYR A 573 -18.76 11.75 -9.67
N GLY A 574 -19.43 12.77 -9.12
CA GLY A 574 -20.08 12.65 -7.80
C GLY A 574 -21.16 11.58 -7.76
N VAL A 575 -21.99 11.50 -8.80
CA VAL A 575 -23.03 10.46 -8.91
C VAL A 575 -22.38 9.06 -8.94
N LYS A 576 -21.36 8.85 -9.75
CA LYS A 576 -20.67 7.52 -9.84
C LYS A 576 -19.96 7.18 -8.52
N ALA A 577 -19.31 8.15 -7.87
CA ALA A 577 -18.69 7.97 -6.56
C ALA A 577 -19.74 7.59 -5.50
N LYS A 578 -20.84 8.33 -5.41
CA LYS A 578 -21.95 8.04 -4.51
C LYS A 578 -22.53 6.65 -4.74
N ARG A 579 -22.84 6.30 -5.99
CA ARG A 579 -23.35 4.97 -6.36
C ARG A 579 -22.37 3.84 -6.03
N THR A 580 -21.09 4.08 -6.19
CA THR A 580 -20.03 3.13 -5.77
C THR A 580 -20.09 2.88 -4.27
N LEU A 581 -20.18 3.92 -3.45
CA LEU A 581 -20.27 3.76 -2.00
C LEU A 581 -21.62 3.14 -1.57
N GLU A 582 -22.73 3.52 -2.20
CA GLU A 582 -24.04 2.92 -1.95
C GLU A 582 -24.06 1.40 -2.23
N ALA A 583 -23.33 0.94 -3.26
CA ALA A 583 -23.30 -0.47 -3.63
C ALA A 583 -22.76 -1.39 -2.52
N PHE A 584 -21.93 -0.86 -1.62
CA PHE A 584 -21.32 -1.63 -0.52
C PHE A 584 -21.85 -1.26 0.87
N ALA A 585 -22.67 -0.23 0.98
CA ALA A 585 -23.07 0.36 2.28
C ALA A 585 -23.75 -0.64 3.22
N GLY A 586 -24.48 -1.62 2.69
CA GLY A 586 -25.18 -2.63 3.49
C GLY A 586 -24.30 -3.76 4.00
N ILE A 587 -23.07 -3.92 3.47
CA ILE A 587 -22.16 -5.01 3.84
C ILE A 587 -20.86 -4.53 4.48
N VAL A 588 -20.46 -3.29 4.23
CA VAL A 588 -19.14 -2.78 4.60
C VAL A 588 -18.85 -2.87 6.10
N GLU A 589 -19.90 -2.80 6.94
CA GLU A 589 -19.76 -2.94 8.40
C GLU A 589 -19.16 -4.30 8.82
N HIS A 590 -19.40 -5.37 8.04
CA HIS A 590 -18.84 -6.70 8.31
C HIS A 590 -17.33 -6.75 8.14
N PHE A 591 -16.76 -5.88 7.32
CA PHE A 591 -15.31 -5.79 7.10
C PHE A 591 -14.60 -4.98 8.18
N GLY A 592 -15.30 -4.09 8.89
CA GLY A 592 -14.79 -3.35 10.04
C GLY A 592 -13.45 -2.66 9.74
N LEU A 593 -12.39 -3.09 10.44
CA LEU A 593 -11.01 -2.60 10.28
C LEU A 593 -10.51 -2.63 8.83
N TYR A 594 -10.91 -3.64 8.06
CA TYR A 594 -10.49 -3.83 6.67
C TYR A 594 -11.31 -3.01 5.65
N ALA A 595 -12.15 -2.08 6.10
CA ALA A 595 -12.90 -1.16 5.25
C ALA A 595 -12.67 0.31 5.64
N ALA A 596 -11.52 0.62 6.19
CA ALA A 596 -11.21 1.98 6.63
C ALA A 596 -11.06 2.96 5.46
N SER A 597 -10.53 2.51 4.31
CA SER A 597 -10.49 3.33 3.09
C SER A 597 -11.90 3.70 2.59
N TYR A 598 -12.87 2.82 2.75
CA TYR A 598 -14.27 3.15 2.50
C TYR A 598 -14.76 4.24 3.46
N GLY A 599 -14.40 4.16 4.75
CA GLY A 599 -14.70 5.21 5.73
C GLY A 599 -14.13 6.57 5.32
N LEU A 600 -12.90 6.63 4.83
CA LEU A 600 -12.26 7.85 4.33
C LEU A 600 -12.96 8.40 3.08
N ALA A 601 -13.31 7.54 2.12
CA ALA A 601 -14.05 7.94 0.92
C ALA A 601 -15.46 8.46 1.27
N LEU A 602 -16.14 7.82 2.23
CA LEU A 602 -17.43 8.26 2.72
C LEU A 602 -17.34 9.60 3.46
N GLN A 603 -16.32 9.83 4.29
CA GLN A 603 -16.04 11.13 4.89
C GLN A 603 -15.86 12.22 3.82
N ARG A 604 -15.09 11.95 2.77
CA ARG A 604 -14.91 12.88 1.64
C ARG A 604 -16.26 13.21 0.95
N MET A 605 -17.15 12.22 0.82
CA MET A 605 -18.45 12.40 0.18
C MET A 605 -19.42 13.25 1.02
N ILE A 606 -19.46 13.02 2.34
CA ILE A 606 -20.45 13.68 3.21
C ILE A 606 -20.02 15.07 3.70
N LEU A 607 -18.72 15.37 3.64
CA LEU A 607 -18.18 16.66 4.05
C LEU A 607 -18.02 17.58 2.84
N PRO A 608 -18.31 18.89 2.98
CA PRO A 608 -18.04 19.82 1.90
C PRO A 608 -16.56 19.85 1.56
N PRO A 609 -16.17 19.87 0.28
CA PRO A 609 -14.78 20.01 -0.11
C PRO A 609 -14.23 21.37 0.34
N VAL A 610 -13.01 21.37 0.90
CA VAL A 610 -12.31 22.58 1.31
C VAL A 610 -11.09 22.76 0.41
N GLN A 611 -11.06 23.84 -0.35
CA GLN A 611 -9.98 24.17 -1.29
C GLN A 611 -9.23 25.40 -0.77
N VAL A 612 -7.93 25.28 -0.61
CA VAL A 612 -7.04 26.36 -0.18
C VAL A 612 -6.09 26.70 -1.33
N CYS A 613 -6.25 27.86 -1.92
CA CYS A 613 -5.38 28.35 -2.96
C CYS A 613 -4.48 29.45 -2.40
N VAL A 614 -3.17 29.20 -2.37
CA VAL A 614 -2.16 30.16 -1.94
C VAL A 614 -1.54 30.80 -3.19
N PHE A 615 -1.62 32.10 -3.30
CA PHE A 615 -1.08 32.83 -4.44
C PHE A 615 0.28 33.43 -4.11
N SER A 616 1.32 32.95 -4.81
CA SER A 616 2.65 33.53 -4.77
C SER A 616 2.76 34.65 -5.81
N GLN A 617 3.11 35.85 -5.37
CA GLN A 617 3.20 37.04 -6.21
C GLN A 617 4.62 37.28 -6.72
N ARG A 618 5.62 36.57 -6.18
CA ARG A 618 7.03 36.72 -6.58
C ARG A 618 7.44 35.55 -7.48
N ASP A 619 7.84 35.87 -8.70
CA ASP A 619 8.39 34.90 -9.64
C ASP A 619 9.83 34.56 -9.25
N GLY A 620 10.12 33.27 -9.00
CA GLY A 620 11.48 32.73 -8.90
C GLY A 620 12.30 33.12 -7.67
N GLY A 621 11.70 33.81 -6.67
CA GLY A 621 12.35 34.19 -5.42
C GLY A 621 11.78 33.50 -4.17
N GLU A 622 12.42 33.70 -3.02
CA GLU A 622 11.88 33.31 -1.72
C GLU A 622 10.66 34.19 -1.39
N ASP A 623 9.46 33.60 -1.55
CA ASP A 623 8.20 34.19 -1.11
C ASP A 623 7.83 33.61 0.25
N ASP A 624 8.36 34.23 1.31
CA ASP A 624 8.23 33.76 2.68
C ASP A 624 6.76 33.70 3.10
N LEU A 625 5.97 34.74 2.76
CA LEU A 625 4.55 34.78 3.11
C LEU A 625 3.77 33.64 2.43
N ALA A 626 3.98 33.42 1.14
CA ALA A 626 3.32 32.32 0.45
C ALA A 626 3.72 30.95 1.03
N ARG A 627 4.98 30.79 1.45
CA ARG A 627 5.46 29.57 2.10
C ARG A 627 4.84 29.37 3.48
N GLU A 628 4.73 30.43 4.29
CA GLU A 628 4.09 30.40 5.60
C GLU A 628 2.58 30.10 5.49
N LEU A 629 1.89 30.71 4.53
CA LEU A 629 0.47 30.45 4.25
C LEU A 629 0.27 29.00 3.76
N GLU A 630 1.14 28.49 2.88
CA GLU A 630 1.07 27.09 2.45
C GLU A 630 1.30 26.13 3.63
N ALA A 631 2.29 26.38 4.46
CA ALA A 631 2.56 25.56 5.64
C ALA A 631 1.37 25.57 6.62
N ALA A 632 0.76 26.73 6.86
CA ALA A 632 -0.45 26.84 7.69
C ALA A 632 -1.65 26.12 7.06
N ALA A 633 -1.82 26.18 5.73
CA ALA A 633 -2.86 25.45 5.02
C ALA A 633 -2.67 23.93 5.07
N LEU A 634 -1.41 23.46 5.07
CA LEU A 634 -1.06 22.05 5.19
C LEU A 634 -1.15 21.53 6.62
N ALA A 635 -1.08 22.39 7.63
CA ALA A 635 -1.28 21.99 9.03
C ALA A 635 -2.66 21.34 9.20
N ARG A 636 -2.73 20.25 9.97
CA ARG A 636 -3.92 19.42 10.19
C ARG A 636 -4.34 18.63 8.95
N PHE A 637 -4.22 17.33 8.99
CA PHE A 637 -4.76 16.44 7.98
C PHE A 637 -6.30 16.47 7.97
N ALA A 638 -6.89 16.52 6.78
CA ALA A 638 -8.33 16.40 6.58
C ALA A 638 -8.60 15.83 5.18
N VAL A 639 -9.31 14.72 5.13
CA VAL A 639 -9.55 13.97 3.89
C VAL A 639 -10.25 14.78 2.79
N ASN A 640 -11.07 15.77 3.16
CA ASN A 640 -11.81 16.63 2.23
C ASN A 640 -11.09 17.95 1.89
N LYS A 641 -9.81 18.11 2.28
CA LYS A 641 -9.02 19.33 2.03
C LYS A 641 -8.09 19.15 0.84
N THR A 642 -8.03 20.17 0.00
CA THR A 642 -7.08 20.34 -1.11
C THR A 642 -6.30 21.63 -0.90
N VAL A 643 -4.98 21.58 -1.05
CA VAL A 643 -4.11 22.78 -0.92
C VAL A 643 -3.25 22.88 -2.16
N VAL A 644 -3.30 24.02 -2.84
CA VAL A 644 -2.44 24.30 -4.00
C VAL A 644 -1.80 25.67 -3.87
N ARG A 645 -0.48 25.74 -4.16
CA ARG A 645 0.20 27.02 -4.31
C ARG A 645 0.35 27.35 -5.80
N LEU A 646 -0.14 28.51 -6.21
CA LEU A 646 -0.22 28.98 -7.57
C LEU A 646 0.67 30.21 -7.79
N ARG A 647 1.40 30.22 -8.89
CA ARG A 647 2.05 31.42 -9.40
C ARG A 647 1.07 32.22 -10.25
N ARG A 648 1.37 33.50 -10.50
CA ARG A 648 0.53 34.38 -11.33
C ARG A 648 0.25 33.84 -12.73
N ASP A 649 1.25 33.26 -13.37
CA ASP A 649 1.13 32.68 -14.71
C ASP A 649 0.20 31.47 -14.75
N GLN A 650 0.10 30.71 -13.67
CA GLN A 650 -0.73 29.51 -13.55
C GLN A 650 -2.22 29.84 -13.37
N VAL A 651 -2.58 31.06 -12.94
CA VAL A 651 -3.99 31.45 -12.73
C VAL A 651 -4.80 31.49 -14.04
N ALA A 652 -4.13 31.61 -15.18
CA ALA A 652 -4.79 31.59 -16.48
C ALA A 652 -5.24 30.18 -16.92
N ALA A 653 -4.74 29.13 -16.25
CA ALA A 653 -4.96 27.72 -16.62
C ALA A 653 -5.27 26.89 -15.37
N LEU A 654 -6.51 26.95 -14.90
CA LEU A 654 -7.01 26.29 -13.70
C LEU A 654 -8.11 25.27 -14.03
N PRO A 655 -8.35 24.29 -13.18
CA PRO A 655 -9.57 23.50 -13.19
C PRO A 655 -10.82 24.39 -13.16
N LYS A 656 -11.90 23.94 -13.81
CA LYS A 656 -13.07 24.77 -14.13
C LYS A 656 -13.65 25.52 -12.92
N VAL A 657 -13.87 24.83 -11.80
CA VAL A 657 -14.47 25.43 -10.59
C VAL A 657 -13.60 26.57 -10.05
N LEU A 658 -12.29 26.38 -10.02
CA LEU A 658 -11.35 27.41 -9.59
C LEU A 658 -11.24 28.57 -10.62
N ALA A 659 -11.32 28.23 -11.90
CA ALA A 659 -11.27 29.22 -13.00
C ALA A 659 -12.49 30.17 -13.02
N GLU A 660 -13.62 29.80 -12.46
CA GLU A 660 -14.80 30.65 -12.37
C GLU A 660 -14.66 31.80 -11.36
N THR A 661 -13.83 31.63 -10.34
CA THR A 661 -13.69 32.63 -9.25
C THR A 661 -12.32 33.26 -9.18
N LEU A 662 -11.27 32.45 -9.17
CA LEU A 662 -9.92 32.90 -8.80
C LEU A 662 -9.32 33.94 -9.76
N PRO A 663 -9.44 33.83 -11.11
CA PRO A 663 -8.87 34.82 -12.03
C PRO A 663 -9.47 36.23 -11.90
N HIS A 664 -10.65 36.33 -11.26
CA HIS A 664 -11.39 37.57 -11.11
C HIS A 664 -11.11 38.32 -9.80
N LEU A 665 -10.26 37.75 -8.93
CA LEU A 665 -9.91 38.36 -7.65
C LEU A 665 -9.12 39.68 -7.86
N PRO A 666 -9.55 40.82 -7.28
CA PRO A 666 -8.83 42.08 -7.35
C PRO A 666 -7.40 41.99 -6.79
N GLU A 667 -7.21 41.11 -5.79
CA GLU A 667 -5.94 40.89 -5.07
C GLU A 667 -4.83 40.34 -5.95
N LEU A 668 -5.15 39.72 -7.08
CA LEU A 668 -4.16 39.31 -8.08
C LEU A 668 -3.37 40.49 -8.70
N ARG A 669 -3.89 41.71 -8.56
CA ARG A 669 -3.20 42.92 -9.00
C ARG A 669 -2.25 43.50 -7.95
N ALA A 670 -2.33 43.03 -6.71
CA ALA A 670 -1.47 43.43 -5.62
C ALA A 670 -0.08 42.77 -5.73
N GLU A 671 0.90 43.29 -5.00
CA GLU A 671 2.26 42.73 -4.95
C GLU A 671 2.43 41.69 -3.85
N ASP A 672 1.53 41.67 -2.88
CA ASP A 672 1.59 40.77 -1.72
C ASP A 672 0.91 39.42 -1.99
N SER A 673 1.49 38.36 -1.49
CA SER A 673 0.92 37.02 -1.52
C SER A 673 -0.28 36.90 -0.57
N PHE A 674 -1.20 36.02 -0.89
CA PHE A 674 -2.43 35.81 -0.12
C PHE A 674 -2.95 34.38 -0.30
N ALA A 675 -3.89 33.98 0.56
CA ALA A 675 -4.60 32.72 0.43
C ALA A 675 -6.11 32.95 0.31
N VAL A 676 -6.79 32.06 -0.41
CA VAL A 676 -8.25 31.99 -0.50
C VAL A 676 -8.71 30.61 -0.06
N VAL A 677 -9.70 30.55 0.80
CA VAL A 677 -10.34 29.31 1.24
C VAL A 677 -11.75 29.25 0.67
N CYS A 678 -12.00 28.21 -0.13
CA CYS A 678 -13.34 27.92 -0.64
C CYS A 678 -13.88 26.65 0.02
N SER A 679 -15.14 26.66 0.47
CA SER A 679 -15.82 25.49 1.01
C SER A 679 -17.15 25.30 0.28
N GLY A 680 -17.30 24.16 -0.37
CA GLY A 680 -18.41 23.94 -1.30
C GLY A 680 -18.44 25.04 -2.39
N ASN A 681 -19.54 25.76 -2.50
CA ASN A 681 -19.73 26.82 -3.52
C ASN A 681 -19.42 28.23 -3.00
N THR A 682 -18.79 28.39 -1.84
CA THR A 682 -18.54 29.69 -1.23
C THR A 682 -17.05 29.87 -0.95
N CYS A 683 -16.46 30.95 -1.48
CA CYS A 683 -15.11 31.36 -1.14
C CYS A 683 -15.13 32.49 -0.10
N GLN A 684 -14.24 32.38 0.88
CA GLN A 684 -14.03 33.41 1.89
C GLN A 684 -13.16 34.55 1.31
N PRO A 685 -13.25 35.76 1.86
CA PRO A 685 -12.37 36.84 1.47
C PRO A 685 -10.88 36.44 1.57
N PRO A 686 -10.02 36.92 0.65
CA PRO A 686 -8.61 36.62 0.69
C PRO A 686 -7.94 37.04 2.01
N VAL A 687 -7.08 36.17 2.55
CA VAL A 687 -6.32 36.40 3.78
C VAL A 687 -4.83 36.55 3.48
N ARG A 688 -4.13 37.38 4.28
CA ARG A 688 -2.71 37.74 4.05
C ARG A 688 -1.80 37.48 5.25
N ASP A 689 -2.30 36.75 6.22
CA ASP A 689 -1.53 36.35 7.40
C ASP A 689 -1.98 34.96 7.86
N VAL A 690 -1.08 34.30 8.58
CA VAL A 690 -1.24 32.93 9.06
C VAL A 690 -2.42 32.78 10.06
N ASP A 691 -2.56 33.73 10.98
CA ASP A 691 -3.58 33.65 12.04
C ASP A 691 -4.98 33.74 11.44
N SER A 692 -5.17 34.67 10.50
CA SER A 692 -6.44 34.78 9.74
C SER A 692 -6.74 33.52 8.93
N LEU A 693 -5.75 32.93 8.28
CA LEU A 693 -5.91 31.70 7.52
C LEU A 693 -6.34 30.52 8.44
N ILE A 694 -5.68 30.38 9.58
CA ILE A 694 -6.01 29.33 10.58
C ILE A 694 -7.44 29.52 11.11
N ALA A 695 -7.84 30.76 11.39
CA ALA A 695 -9.19 31.06 11.87
C ALA A 695 -10.26 30.66 10.83
N VAL A 696 -10.04 30.98 9.54
CA VAL A 696 -10.94 30.58 8.44
C VAL A 696 -10.98 29.06 8.28
N LEU A 697 -9.83 28.38 8.32
CA LEU A 697 -9.76 26.93 8.20
C LEU A 697 -10.45 26.20 9.35
N ASN A 698 -10.36 26.70 10.59
CA ASN A 698 -11.05 26.10 11.73
C ASN A 698 -12.58 26.22 11.62
N GLY A 699 -13.07 27.18 10.86
CA GLY A 699 -14.52 27.30 10.56
C GLY A 699 -14.97 26.47 9.36
N ALA A 700 -14.04 26.05 8.47
CA ALA A 700 -14.34 25.31 7.24
C ALA A 700 -14.14 23.78 7.41
N LEU A 701 -13.28 23.33 8.30
CA LEU A 701 -12.94 21.92 8.58
C LEU A 701 -13.58 21.43 9.88
#